data_971f8fd78c440f4b579176ecdcab5eca
#
_entry.id   971f8fd78c440f4b579176ecdcab5eca
#
_cell.length_a   1.000
_cell.length_b   1.000
_cell.length_c   1.000
_cell.angle_alpha   90.00
_cell.angle_beta   90.00
_cell.angle_gamma   90.00
#
_symmetry.space_group_name_H-M   'P 1'
#
loop_
_entity.id
_entity.type
_entity.pdbx_description
1 polymer ?
#
loop_
_entity_poly.entity_id
_entity_poly.type
_entity_poly.pdbx_seq_one_letter_code
_entity_poly.pdbx_strand_id
1 'polypeptide(L)'
;VAYGKQDRVETSSAFSAISGEELRKSQVSTLSNAFFGRIPGLTAMSKSGEIGYDEASVWLRGQHTSGDNGFMILVNGYEVSGFNQITAEEIESITYLKDAPALALYGMNGGNGVLLITTKRGRPGDGKLKISVTGRYGVQLPQYKPRFKGSYEYATLYNEALANDGLPAQYTERQLEGYRTGNNPYLYPDVNWYDEILKSSGHIQDYTLSFRGADRFVNYYVMAGFMENKGLYKGTDGENNSNIGFQRINFRANADIYITKMLTAQVDLGGRIEDRKFPQVGTGTMWKNMATYAPNLYPVRTPEGYFTGSAKFPNNPVGNLLGLGWSSRHAYDVQATARLTHKLDFITKGLSAYAGIALNSSYQNGYAKTRQYAYYEPIYTKGESGADEVYFEKRSNDTDLSVWTGSDSETSRMYLQAGFEYDRRFDGDHHLSGLLMYQQNTRSVLGQQAIYAQQLIAGRINYAYRQKYLLEAVVSYNGSENYAKGNRFGVFPAASVGWVISNENFLKDNRTLNFLKLRASAGLVGNNRGASRFAYEQYWGIGANKGYYYGTAVKYYDAFVQLALSNEDLTWEKSAIYNAGLETRWFGNRLAFDIDVFLENRRDILVDNRNSIPSFSGIGFSTPVNKAKVRNYGTEFSLMYYGQAAEVSYYAGGTFSFARNKITASYETPRAEPYMYRQGHPVGQPFGLEAIGFFRDESDIENSPRQAFTPVRPGDLKYRDQNGDNVIDANDEVAIGRPTVPEINYGIKLGVEYKGFDLQMLFDGLTNYSLYLNDYNFWPFVNNANISDWAAAGRWTPENSARATFPRLTTQANTNNYRSSDFWVRDMSLFRLRNLELGYTFTPGK
;
A
#
# COMPACT_ATOMS: atom_id res chain seq x y z
N VAL A 1 12.72 -3.67 -21.31
CA VAL A 1 13.53 -4.51 -20.41
C VAL A 1 14.50 -3.65 -19.63
N ALA A 2 15.10 -4.25 -18.59
CA ALA A 2 16.09 -3.57 -17.75
C ALA A 2 17.22 -2.95 -18.60
N TYR A 3 17.45 -1.65 -18.39
CA TYR A 3 18.52 -0.86 -19.03
C TYR A 3 18.60 -0.93 -20.57
N GLY A 4 17.48 -1.20 -21.29
CA GLY A 4 17.47 -1.23 -22.73
C GLY A 4 16.11 -1.52 -23.34
N LYS A 5 16.06 -1.68 -24.66
CA LYS A 5 14.88 -2.11 -25.43
C LYS A 5 15.13 -3.50 -26.00
N GLN A 6 14.14 -4.35 -26.00
CA GLN A 6 14.19 -5.68 -26.65
C GLN A 6 12.89 -5.91 -27.43
N ASP A 7 12.98 -6.68 -28.51
CA ASP A 7 11.81 -7.18 -29.23
C ASP A 7 11.09 -8.20 -28.33
N ARG A 8 9.76 -8.11 -28.24
CA ARG A 8 8.95 -9.02 -27.43
C ARG A 8 9.11 -10.48 -27.89
N VAL A 9 9.23 -10.72 -29.19
CA VAL A 9 9.37 -12.07 -29.73
C VAL A 9 10.69 -12.69 -29.27
N GLU A 10 11.77 -11.90 -29.23
CA GLU A 10 13.13 -12.35 -28.93
C GLU A 10 13.44 -12.29 -27.41
N THR A 11 12.52 -11.85 -26.57
CA THR A 11 12.69 -11.81 -25.12
C THR A 11 12.32 -13.17 -24.50
N SER A 12 13.24 -13.79 -23.77
CA SER A 12 13.02 -15.05 -23.03
C SER A 12 12.66 -14.80 -21.56
N SER A 13 12.87 -13.60 -21.04
CA SER A 13 12.49 -13.17 -19.68
C SER A 13 10.99 -12.89 -19.54
N ALA A 14 10.46 -13.12 -18.34
CA ALA A 14 9.06 -12.84 -17.99
C ALA A 14 8.83 -11.38 -17.63
N PHE A 15 7.83 -10.75 -18.24
CA PHE A 15 7.38 -9.41 -17.87
C PHE A 15 5.89 -9.21 -18.13
N SER A 16 5.27 -8.27 -17.43
CA SER A 16 3.94 -7.74 -17.76
C SER A 16 4.07 -6.26 -18.09
N ALA A 17 3.30 -5.79 -19.06
CA ALA A 17 3.29 -4.38 -19.43
C ALA A 17 1.86 -3.85 -19.56
N ILE A 18 1.68 -2.58 -19.21
CA ILE A 18 0.44 -1.82 -19.39
C ILE A 18 0.77 -0.47 -20.02
N SER A 19 -0.08 -0.01 -20.93
CA SER A 19 0.07 1.30 -21.55
C SER A 19 -0.40 2.43 -20.63
N GLY A 20 0.17 3.62 -20.78
CA GLY A 20 -0.31 4.82 -20.09
C GLY A 20 -1.74 5.17 -20.47
N GLU A 21 -2.18 4.81 -21.68
CA GLU A 21 -3.56 5.00 -22.14
C GLU A 21 -4.56 4.21 -21.28
N GLU A 22 -4.28 2.95 -20.99
CA GLU A 22 -5.12 2.13 -20.13
C GLU A 22 -5.16 2.65 -18.68
N LEU A 23 -4.06 3.23 -18.18
CA LEU A 23 -4.01 3.83 -16.84
C LEU A 23 -4.84 5.11 -16.73
N ARG A 24 -4.89 5.91 -17.80
CA ARG A 24 -5.67 7.16 -17.84
C ARG A 24 -7.19 6.98 -17.79
N LYS A 25 -7.69 5.77 -18.04
CA LYS A 25 -9.11 5.43 -17.89
C LYS A 25 -9.64 5.54 -16.46
N SER A 26 -8.74 5.61 -15.47
CA SER A 26 -9.09 5.86 -14.06
C SER A 26 -8.67 7.27 -13.67
N GLN A 27 -9.63 8.11 -13.29
CA GLN A 27 -9.35 9.41 -12.68
C GLN A 27 -9.02 9.19 -11.19
N VAL A 28 -7.74 9.23 -10.85
CA VAL A 28 -7.23 8.96 -9.49
C VAL A 28 -6.19 10.00 -9.11
N SER A 29 -6.14 10.35 -7.81
CA SER A 29 -5.14 11.26 -7.27
C SER A 29 -3.76 10.62 -7.23
N THR A 30 -3.68 9.31 -6.97
CA THR A 30 -2.43 8.55 -6.88
C THR A 30 -2.39 7.45 -7.92
N LEU A 31 -1.28 7.33 -8.65
CA LEU A 31 -1.11 6.37 -9.75
C LEU A 31 -1.34 4.90 -9.33
N SER A 32 -0.96 4.51 -8.10
CA SER A 32 -1.17 3.15 -7.61
C SER A 32 -2.64 2.71 -7.61
N ASN A 33 -3.58 3.66 -7.49
CA ASN A 33 -5.01 3.41 -7.57
C ASN A 33 -5.52 3.08 -9.00
N ALA A 34 -4.67 3.25 -10.03
CA ALA A 34 -4.99 2.83 -11.39
C ALA A 34 -4.58 1.38 -11.70
N PHE A 35 -3.94 0.64 -10.76
CA PHE A 35 -3.39 -0.70 -11.05
C PHE A 35 -4.36 -1.85 -10.82
N PHE A 36 -5.45 -1.63 -10.12
CA PHE A 36 -6.39 -2.69 -9.74
C PHE A 36 -6.86 -3.52 -10.93
N GLY A 37 -6.67 -4.85 -10.87
CA GLY A 37 -7.13 -5.81 -11.87
C GLY A 37 -6.53 -5.67 -13.27
N ARG A 38 -5.46 -4.88 -13.46
CA ARG A 38 -4.93 -4.56 -14.79
C ARG A 38 -3.64 -5.29 -15.16
N ILE A 39 -2.83 -5.64 -14.18
CA ILE A 39 -1.48 -6.18 -14.41
C ILE A 39 -1.35 -7.55 -13.76
N PRO A 40 -1.10 -8.65 -14.51
CA PRO A 40 -0.86 -9.96 -13.92
C PRO A 40 0.40 -9.96 -13.04
N GLY A 41 0.30 -10.55 -11.84
CA GLY A 41 1.36 -10.60 -10.85
C GLY A 41 1.47 -9.37 -9.96
N LEU A 42 0.63 -8.34 -10.16
CA LEU A 42 0.58 -7.16 -9.34
C LEU A 42 -0.73 -7.12 -8.55
N THR A 43 -0.64 -7.19 -7.22
CA THR A 43 -1.77 -7.04 -6.31
C THR A 43 -1.78 -5.62 -5.76
N ALA A 44 -2.89 -4.91 -5.91
CA ALA A 44 -3.11 -3.59 -5.34
C ALA A 44 -4.30 -3.63 -4.37
N MET A 45 -4.16 -3.03 -3.20
CA MET A 45 -5.21 -2.95 -2.18
C MET A 45 -5.27 -1.54 -1.61
N SER A 46 -6.44 -0.91 -1.66
CA SER A 46 -6.69 0.38 -1.03
C SER A 46 -6.86 0.19 0.48
N LYS A 47 -6.10 0.93 1.28
CA LYS A 47 -6.18 0.92 2.75
C LYS A 47 -6.82 2.18 3.30
N SER A 48 -6.81 3.26 2.53
CA SER A 48 -7.34 4.56 2.92
C SER A 48 -8.07 5.19 1.74
N GLY A 49 -9.12 5.95 2.02
CA GLY A 49 -9.78 6.85 1.08
C GLY A 49 -9.42 8.31 1.34
N GLU A 50 -8.47 8.59 2.24
CA GLU A 50 -8.04 9.94 2.58
C GLU A 50 -7.30 10.58 1.41
N ILE A 51 -7.83 11.70 0.93
CA ILE A 51 -7.29 12.42 -0.21
C ILE A 51 -5.83 12.81 0.03
N GLY A 52 -4.96 12.44 -0.92
CA GLY A 52 -3.53 12.66 -0.82
C GLY A 52 -2.77 11.65 0.05
N TYR A 53 -3.47 10.75 0.75
CA TYR A 53 -2.96 9.58 1.47
C TYR A 53 -3.67 8.29 1.06
N ASP A 54 -4.31 8.32 -0.10
CA ASP A 54 -5.09 7.23 -0.71
C ASP A 54 -4.23 6.24 -1.52
N GLU A 55 -2.90 6.29 -1.38
CA GLU A 55 -2.00 5.39 -2.08
C GLU A 55 -2.33 3.93 -1.79
N ALA A 56 -2.60 3.15 -2.83
CA ALA A 56 -2.83 1.73 -2.69
C ALA A 56 -1.53 1.02 -2.28
N SER A 57 -1.64 0.08 -1.35
CA SER A 57 -0.55 -0.87 -1.10
C SER A 57 -0.42 -1.81 -2.28
N VAL A 58 0.79 -1.96 -2.79
CA VAL A 58 1.08 -2.75 -3.98
C VAL A 58 2.09 -3.83 -3.65
N TRP A 59 1.83 -5.05 -4.09
CA TRP A 59 2.74 -6.19 -4.00
C TRP A 59 2.94 -6.81 -5.37
N LEU A 60 4.16 -7.23 -5.63
CA LEU A 60 4.55 -7.92 -6.84
C LEU A 60 4.73 -9.41 -6.52
N ARG A 61 3.85 -10.31 -7.04
CA ARG A 61 3.83 -11.74 -6.70
C ARG A 61 3.66 -12.04 -5.20
N GLY A 62 2.88 -11.21 -4.46
CA GLY A 62 2.61 -11.36 -3.04
C GLY A 62 3.75 -10.93 -2.12
N GLN A 63 3.90 -11.60 -0.97
CA GLN A 63 4.97 -11.35 0.00
C GLN A 63 6.10 -12.36 -0.17
N HIS A 64 7.34 -11.86 -0.26
CA HIS A 64 8.55 -12.65 -0.50
C HIS A 64 9.36 -12.89 0.77
N THR A 65 9.19 -12.03 1.79
CA THR A 65 9.99 -12.01 3.00
C THR A 65 9.14 -11.63 4.20
N SER A 66 9.57 -12.04 5.38
CA SER A 66 9.05 -11.51 6.65
C SER A 66 9.60 -10.11 6.99
N GLY A 67 10.58 -9.63 6.22
CA GLY A 67 11.14 -8.28 6.32
C GLY A 67 10.44 -7.27 5.40
N ASP A 68 11.22 -6.37 4.78
CA ASP A 68 10.72 -5.34 3.87
C ASP A 68 10.42 -5.91 2.48
N ASN A 69 9.13 -5.89 2.09
CA ASN A 69 8.62 -6.32 0.79
C ASN A 69 8.53 -5.19 -0.25
N GLY A 70 9.06 -4.00 0.05
CA GLY A 70 9.08 -2.87 -0.88
C GLY A 70 9.89 -3.20 -2.14
N PHE A 71 9.32 -2.96 -3.32
CA PHE A 71 9.97 -3.17 -4.61
C PHE A 71 10.58 -1.87 -5.15
N MET A 72 11.38 -1.98 -6.21
CA MET A 72 12.02 -0.82 -6.85
C MET A 72 11.09 -0.21 -7.90
N ILE A 73 10.92 1.11 -7.89
CA ILE A 73 10.17 1.87 -8.89
C ILE A 73 11.19 2.73 -9.67
N LEU A 74 11.24 2.53 -10.96
CA LEU A 74 12.16 3.25 -11.84
C LEU A 74 11.39 4.11 -12.85
N VAL A 75 11.76 5.36 -12.99
CA VAL A 75 11.32 6.24 -14.07
C VAL A 75 12.47 6.45 -15.03
N ASN A 76 12.29 6.01 -16.29
CA ASN A 76 13.33 6.05 -17.33
C ASN A 76 14.67 5.42 -16.91
N GLY A 77 14.62 4.39 -16.01
CA GLY A 77 15.79 3.64 -15.55
C GLY A 77 16.40 4.10 -14.23
N TYR A 78 15.87 5.15 -13.59
CA TYR A 78 16.37 5.69 -12.33
C TYR A 78 15.33 5.63 -11.22
N GLU A 79 15.73 5.24 -10.01
CA GLU A 79 14.83 4.99 -8.88
C GLU A 79 14.18 6.28 -8.37
N VAL A 80 12.87 6.20 -8.15
CA VAL A 80 12.04 7.22 -7.51
C VAL A 80 11.48 6.71 -6.18
N SER A 81 11.03 7.61 -5.32
CA SER A 81 10.62 7.25 -3.96
C SER A 81 9.22 6.65 -3.87
N GLY A 82 8.36 6.85 -4.88
CA GLY A 82 6.98 6.34 -4.88
C GLY A 82 6.17 6.73 -6.11
N PHE A 83 4.94 6.23 -6.16
CA PHE A 83 4.01 6.46 -7.28
C PHE A 83 3.47 7.89 -7.35
N ASN A 84 3.57 8.64 -6.25
CA ASN A 84 3.07 10.02 -6.19
C ASN A 84 3.90 11.00 -7.03
N GLN A 85 5.12 10.60 -7.43
CA GLN A 85 6.06 11.46 -8.16
C GLN A 85 5.78 11.53 -9.67
N ILE A 86 4.79 10.78 -10.18
CA ILE A 86 4.46 10.71 -11.61
C ILE A 86 2.95 10.53 -11.80
N THR A 87 2.41 11.05 -12.89
CA THR A 87 1.00 10.90 -13.26
C THR A 87 0.82 10.00 -14.47
N ALA A 88 -0.38 9.41 -14.63
CA ALA A 88 -0.72 8.58 -15.78
C ALA A 88 -0.55 9.33 -17.12
N GLU A 89 -0.69 10.67 -17.10
CA GLU A 89 -0.57 11.50 -18.30
C GLU A 89 0.87 11.57 -18.85
N GLU A 90 1.88 11.41 -17.98
CA GLU A 90 3.30 11.39 -18.35
C GLU A 90 3.74 10.05 -18.95
N ILE A 91 2.97 8.97 -18.66
CA ILE A 91 3.38 7.59 -18.87
C ILE A 91 3.10 7.14 -20.31
N GLU A 92 4.09 6.54 -20.94
CA GLU A 92 3.95 5.75 -22.17
C GLU A 92 3.59 4.29 -21.84
N SER A 93 4.33 3.68 -20.91
CA SER A 93 4.09 2.31 -20.45
C SER A 93 4.68 2.06 -19.07
N ILE A 94 4.10 1.10 -18.35
CA ILE A 94 4.69 0.50 -17.15
C ILE A 94 4.99 -0.97 -17.45
N THR A 95 6.19 -1.39 -17.12
CA THR A 95 6.63 -2.78 -17.26
C THR A 95 7.02 -3.33 -15.89
N TYR A 96 6.38 -4.42 -15.50
CA TYR A 96 6.75 -5.20 -14.33
C TYR A 96 7.73 -6.31 -14.74
N LEU A 97 8.95 -6.27 -14.20
CA LEU A 97 10.00 -7.27 -14.38
C LEU A 97 9.84 -8.36 -13.31
N LYS A 98 9.73 -9.62 -13.72
CA LYS A 98 9.20 -10.70 -12.87
C LYS A 98 10.19 -11.79 -12.52
N ASP A 99 11.14 -12.08 -13.42
CA ASP A 99 12.02 -13.24 -13.30
C ASP A 99 13.48 -12.88 -13.07
N ALA A 100 14.27 -13.90 -12.76
CA ALA A 100 15.65 -13.71 -12.34
C ALA A 100 16.52 -12.97 -13.37
N PRO A 101 16.52 -13.24 -14.69
CA PRO A 101 17.36 -12.50 -15.64
C PRO A 101 17.03 -11.02 -15.72
N ALA A 102 15.72 -10.67 -15.69
CA ALA A 102 15.31 -9.27 -15.69
C ALA A 102 15.68 -8.54 -14.39
N LEU A 103 15.65 -9.24 -13.25
CA LEU A 103 15.92 -8.69 -11.91
C LEU A 103 17.40 -8.71 -11.53
N ALA A 104 18.18 -9.68 -12.01
CA ALA A 104 19.60 -9.84 -11.68
C ALA A 104 20.46 -8.64 -12.12
N LEU A 105 20.05 -7.91 -13.16
CA LEU A 105 20.69 -6.65 -13.55
C LEU A 105 20.65 -5.56 -12.46
N TYR A 106 19.74 -5.67 -11.49
CA TYR A 106 19.64 -4.78 -10.32
C TYR A 106 20.31 -5.36 -9.07
N GLY A 107 20.86 -6.58 -9.17
CA GLY A 107 21.64 -7.24 -8.13
C GLY A 107 20.91 -7.34 -6.80
N MET A 108 21.47 -6.76 -5.74
CA MET A 108 20.91 -6.81 -4.38
C MET A 108 19.68 -5.89 -4.18
N ASN A 109 19.20 -5.19 -5.18
CA ASN A 109 18.00 -4.34 -5.11
C ASN A 109 16.81 -4.93 -5.86
N GLY A 110 17.01 -6.02 -6.63
CA GLY A 110 15.99 -6.61 -7.50
C GLY A 110 15.05 -7.61 -6.82
N GLY A 111 15.36 -8.07 -5.60
CA GLY A 111 14.74 -9.25 -5.00
C GLY A 111 13.24 -9.18 -4.75
N ASN A 112 12.66 -8.00 -4.60
CA ASN A 112 11.21 -7.82 -4.41
C ASN A 112 10.49 -7.45 -5.71
N GLY A 113 11.19 -7.49 -6.87
CA GLY A 113 10.65 -7.07 -8.15
C GLY A 113 11.00 -5.62 -8.51
N VAL A 114 10.85 -5.30 -9.78
CA VAL A 114 11.13 -3.97 -10.34
C VAL A 114 9.98 -3.52 -11.22
N LEU A 115 9.49 -2.32 -10.99
CA LEU A 115 8.50 -1.66 -11.81
C LEU A 115 9.19 -0.56 -12.63
N LEU A 116 9.24 -0.74 -13.94
CA LEU A 116 9.85 0.20 -14.86
C LEU A 116 8.79 1.08 -15.52
N ILE A 117 8.80 2.37 -15.24
CA ILE A 117 7.94 3.38 -15.84
C ILE A 117 8.70 4.07 -16.96
N THR A 118 8.18 3.98 -18.17
CA THR A 118 8.69 4.70 -19.34
C THR A 118 7.80 5.91 -19.61
N THR A 119 8.38 7.09 -19.68
CA THR A 119 7.64 8.33 -19.96
C THR A 119 7.54 8.61 -21.46
N LYS A 120 6.51 9.37 -21.85
CA LYS A 120 6.25 9.75 -23.25
C LYS A 120 7.41 10.54 -23.83
N ARG A 121 7.67 10.32 -25.12
CA ARG A 121 8.68 11.01 -25.94
C ARG A 121 8.10 11.32 -27.32
N GLY A 122 8.72 12.22 -28.05
CA GLY A 122 8.48 12.39 -29.47
C GLY A 122 8.85 11.12 -30.24
N ARG A 123 8.11 10.81 -31.31
CA ARG A 123 8.36 9.64 -32.15
C ARG A 123 8.56 10.08 -33.60
N PRO A 124 9.47 9.47 -34.35
CA PRO A 124 9.52 9.64 -35.81
C PRO A 124 8.10 9.43 -36.41
N GLY A 125 7.66 10.35 -37.26
CA GLY A 125 6.31 10.33 -37.81
C GLY A 125 5.24 11.13 -37.05
N ASP A 126 5.54 11.64 -35.83
CA ASP A 126 4.63 12.55 -35.12
C ASP A 126 4.41 13.90 -35.82
N GLY A 127 5.27 14.25 -36.77
CA GLY A 127 5.31 15.56 -37.41
C GLY A 127 5.91 16.63 -36.49
N LYS A 128 5.89 17.87 -36.95
CA LYS A 128 6.55 18.97 -36.21
C LYS A 128 5.90 19.27 -34.86
N LEU A 129 4.59 19.17 -34.77
CA LEU A 129 3.88 19.51 -33.54
C LEU A 129 2.51 18.81 -33.45
N LYS A 130 2.27 18.13 -32.35
CA LYS A 130 0.96 17.64 -31.91
C LYS A 130 0.65 18.26 -30.56
N ILE A 131 -0.52 18.88 -30.43
CA ILE A 131 -1.01 19.47 -29.18
C ILE A 131 -2.13 18.58 -28.65
N SER A 132 -2.10 18.26 -27.37
CA SER A 132 -3.18 17.54 -26.70
C SER A 132 -3.58 18.29 -25.43
N VAL A 133 -4.89 18.51 -25.29
CA VAL A 133 -5.49 19.11 -24.10
C VAL A 133 -6.45 18.07 -23.51
N THR A 134 -6.33 17.82 -22.23
CA THR A 134 -7.25 16.94 -21.49
C THR A 134 -7.80 17.72 -20.30
N GLY A 135 -9.10 17.67 -20.11
CA GLY A 135 -9.78 18.20 -18.92
C GLY A 135 -10.74 17.17 -18.38
N ARG A 136 -10.72 16.93 -17.07
CA ARG A 136 -11.62 16.01 -16.38
C ARG A 136 -12.19 16.68 -15.12
N TYR A 137 -13.47 16.44 -14.88
CA TYR A 137 -14.17 16.83 -13.68
C TYR A 137 -14.93 15.62 -13.14
N GLY A 138 -14.80 15.33 -11.85
CA GLY A 138 -15.47 14.24 -11.20
C GLY A 138 -16.09 14.63 -9.86
N VAL A 139 -17.23 14.01 -9.54
CA VAL A 139 -17.87 14.10 -8.24
C VAL A 139 -17.53 12.83 -7.45
N GLN A 140 -17.08 13.01 -6.21
CA GLN A 140 -16.74 11.93 -5.30
C GLN A 140 -17.84 11.76 -4.26
N LEU A 141 -18.32 10.54 -4.11
CA LEU A 141 -19.36 10.19 -3.15
C LEU A 141 -18.82 9.18 -2.15
N PRO A 142 -19.10 9.31 -0.84
CA PRO A 142 -18.79 8.28 0.12
C PRO A 142 -19.68 7.06 -0.16
N GLN A 143 -19.09 5.93 -0.53
CA GLN A 143 -19.84 4.71 -0.87
C GLN A 143 -20.43 4.03 0.36
N TYR A 144 -19.75 4.12 1.51
CA TYR A 144 -20.14 3.46 2.74
C TYR A 144 -19.86 4.36 3.94
N LYS A 145 -20.84 4.48 4.81
CA LYS A 145 -20.69 5.04 6.16
C LYS A 145 -21.05 3.95 7.17
N PRO A 146 -20.24 3.71 8.20
CA PRO A 146 -20.61 2.80 9.28
C PRO A 146 -21.95 3.24 9.91
N ARG A 147 -22.78 2.27 10.26
CA ARG A 147 -24.08 2.51 10.88
C ARG A 147 -24.02 2.20 12.36
N PHE A 148 -24.37 3.18 13.15
CA PHE A 148 -24.46 3.09 14.61
C PHE A 148 -25.88 3.41 15.07
N LYS A 149 -26.22 2.98 16.28
CA LYS A 149 -27.52 3.25 16.88
C LYS A 149 -27.64 4.70 17.32
N GLY A 150 -28.88 5.24 17.24
CA GLY A 150 -29.25 6.52 17.84
C GLY A 150 -29.41 6.42 19.35
N SER A 151 -29.67 7.55 19.96
CA SER A 151 -29.64 7.70 21.43
C SER A 151 -30.65 6.85 22.18
N TYR A 152 -31.84 6.66 21.64
CA TYR A 152 -32.85 5.80 22.24
C TYR A 152 -32.42 4.34 22.30
N GLU A 153 -32.03 3.78 21.16
CA GLU A 153 -31.55 2.41 21.09
C GLU A 153 -30.23 2.24 21.88
N TYR A 154 -29.30 3.19 21.78
CA TYR A 154 -28.06 3.18 22.56
C TYR A 154 -28.33 3.08 24.05
N ALA A 155 -29.20 3.96 24.60
CA ALA A 155 -29.52 4.01 26.02
C ALA A 155 -30.24 2.74 26.49
N THR A 156 -31.15 2.20 25.65
CA THR A 156 -31.86 0.95 25.95
C THR A 156 -30.90 -0.22 26.02
N LEU A 157 -29.99 -0.35 25.02
CA LEU A 157 -28.99 -1.42 24.94
C LEU A 157 -27.89 -1.27 26.00
N TYR A 158 -27.59 -0.04 26.42
CA TYR A 158 -26.69 0.20 27.54
C TYR A 158 -27.26 -0.27 28.86
N ASN A 159 -28.57 -0.02 29.13
CA ASN A 159 -29.26 -0.58 30.28
C ASN A 159 -29.32 -2.09 30.26
N GLU A 160 -29.51 -2.73 29.08
CA GLU A 160 -29.40 -4.19 28.88
C GLU A 160 -27.99 -4.69 29.24
N ALA A 161 -26.95 -3.99 28.78
CA ALA A 161 -25.57 -4.36 29.13
C ALA A 161 -25.29 -4.27 30.64
N LEU A 162 -25.81 -3.23 31.32
CA LEU A 162 -25.71 -3.10 32.76
C LEU A 162 -26.45 -4.24 33.49
N ALA A 163 -27.64 -4.61 33.01
CA ALA A 163 -28.38 -5.74 33.57
C ALA A 163 -27.62 -7.04 33.43
N ASN A 164 -27.01 -7.30 32.26
CA ASN A 164 -26.11 -8.44 32.01
C ASN A 164 -24.91 -8.45 32.96
N ASP A 165 -24.43 -7.30 33.37
CA ASP A 165 -23.32 -7.15 34.31
C ASP A 165 -23.76 -7.19 35.77
N GLY A 166 -25.09 -7.29 36.07
CA GLY A 166 -25.66 -7.26 37.41
C GLY A 166 -25.64 -5.86 38.05
N LEU A 167 -25.65 -4.81 37.22
CA LEU A 167 -25.61 -3.42 37.63
C LEU A 167 -26.97 -2.75 37.43
N PRO A 168 -27.29 -1.69 38.21
CA PRO A 168 -28.55 -0.95 38.05
C PRO A 168 -28.55 -0.20 36.71
N ALA A 169 -29.74 0.01 36.15
CA ALA A 169 -29.92 0.78 34.94
C ALA A 169 -29.42 2.23 35.13
N GLN A 170 -28.72 2.77 34.14
CA GLN A 170 -28.24 4.15 34.13
C GLN A 170 -29.31 5.12 33.61
N TYR A 171 -30.07 4.71 32.61
CA TYR A 171 -31.08 5.53 31.96
C TYR A 171 -32.46 5.17 32.49
N THR A 172 -33.19 6.16 33.04
CA THR A 172 -34.57 6.03 33.53
C THR A 172 -35.54 5.95 32.34
N GLU A 173 -36.77 5.41 32.58
CA GLU A 173 -37.85 5.40 31.59
C GLU A 173 -38.17 6.79 31.03
N ARG A 174 -38.12 7.82 31.86
CA ARG A 174 -38.33 9.22 31.46
C ARG A 174 -37.23 9.69 30.47
N GLN A 175 -35.97 9.32 30.71
CA GLN A 175 -34.87 9.63 29.80
C GLN A 175 -35.00 8.87 28.50
N LEU A 176 -35.35 7.58 28.56
CA LEU A 176 -35.59 6.78 27.37
C LEU A 176 -36.71 7.38 26.51
N GLU A 177 -37.81 7.80 27.12
CA GLU A 177 -38.90 8.47 26.41
C GLU A 177 -38.47 9.83 25.85
N GLY A 178 -37.65 10.58 26.59
CA GLY A 178 -37.04 11.82 26.10
C GLY A 178 -36.18 11.61 24.82
N TYR A 179 -35.31 10.59 24.79
CA TYR A 179 -34.54 10.24 23.60
C TYR A 179 -35.42 9.74 22.46
N ARG A 180 -36.47 8.98 22.73
CA ARG A 180 -37.41 8.46 21.75
C ARG A 180 -38.21 9.58 21.06
N THR A 181 -38.63 10.58 21.79
CA THR A 181 -39.44 11.70 21.29
C THR A 181 -38.62 12.85 20.73
N GLY A 182 -37.37 12.99 21.18
CA GLY A 182 -36.49 14.09 20.76
C GLY A 182 -37.02 15.48 21.11
N ASN A 183 -37.84 15.60 22.13
CA ASN A 183 -38.57 16.82 22.46
C ASN A 183 -37.68 17.98 22.96
N ASN A 184 -36.48 17.68 23.41
CA ASN A 184 -35.48 18.69 23.79
C ASN A 184 -34.07 18.17 23.40
N PRO A 185 -33.47 18.66 22.32
CA PRO A 185 -32.16 18.16 21.81
C PRO A 185 -30.99 18.53 22.75
N TYR A 186 -31.17 19.41 23.71
CA TYR A 186 -30.14 19.74 24.69
C TYR A 186 -30.19 18.85 25.92
N LEU A 187 -31.39 18.42 26.34
CA LEU A 187 -31.60 17.43 27.41
C LEU A 187 -31.40 16.01 26.92
N TYR A 188 -31.86 15.72 25.70
CA TYR A 188 -31.86 14.39 25.08
C TYR A 188 -31.20 14.44 23.70
N PRO A 189 -29.88 14.72 23.69
CA PRO A 189 -29.15 14.79 22.41
C PRO A 189 -29.17 13.45 21.67
N ASP A 190 -29.23 13.53 20.34
CA ASP A 190 -29.13 12.39 19.41
C ASP A 190 -28.27 12.80 18.23
N VAL A 191 -26.96 12.59 18.36
CA VAL A 191 -25.96 13.10 17.43
C VAL A 191 -25.42 11.99 16.55
N ASN A 192 -25.67 12.10 15.25
CA ASN A 192 -24.96 11.30 14.25
C ASN A 192 -23.66 12.01 13.85
N TRP A 193 -22.55 11.63 14.48
CA TRP A 193 -21.25 12.26 14.26
C TRP A 193 -20.75 12.19 12.81
N TYR A 194 -21.12 11.14 12.03
CA TYR A 194 -20.78 11.07 10.62
C TYR A 194 -21.50 12.12 9.78
N ASP A 195 -22.77 12.36 10.08
CA ASP A 195 -23.55 13.38 9.36
C ASP A 195 -23.15 14.80 9.78
N GLU A 196 -22.68 14.99 11.01
CA GLU A 196 -22.14 16.28 11.46
C GLU A 196 -20.80 16.63 10.80
N ILE A 197 -19.95 15.65 10.51
CA ILE A 197 -18.58 15.83 10.04
C ILE A 197 -18.47 15.74 8.50
N LEU A 198 -19.23 14.85 7.85
CA LEU A 198 -19.06 14.52 6.45
C LEU A 198 -20.04 15.21 5.52
N LYS A 199 -19.52 15.75 4.41
CA LYS A 199 -20.30 16.21 3.26
C LYS A 199 -20.87 15.01 2.49
N SER A 200 -21.91 15.23 1.72
CA SER A 200 -22.49 14.23 0.82
C SER A 200 -21.64 13.98 -0.41
N SER A 201 -20.82 14.96 -0.82
CA SER A 201 -19.96 14.86 -1.99
C SER A 201 -18.70 15.72 -1.88
N GLY A 202 -17.63 15.28 -2.52
CA GLY A 202 -16.43 16.03 -2.85
C GLY A 202 -16.27 16.15 -4.38
N HIS A 203 -15.21 16.78 -4.83
CA HIS A 203 -14.92 16.87 -6.27
C HIS A 203 -13.42 16.76 -6.56
N ILE A 204 -13.13 16.23 -7.74
CA ILE A 204 -11.79 16.14 -8.30
C ILE A 204 -11.79 16.72 -9.70
N GLN A 205 -10.77 17.50 -10.03
CA GLN A 205 -10.56 18.02 -11.36
C GLN A 205 -9.10 17.91 -11.75
N ASP A 206 -8.84 17.60 -13.00
CA ASP A 206 -7.50 17.63 -13.56
C ASP A 206 -7.49 18.18 -14.99
N TYR A 207 -6.43 18.92 -15.29
CA TYR A 207 -6.20 19.54 -16.59
C TYR A 207 -4.77 19.28 -17.03
N THR A 208 -4.59 18.82 -18.25
CA THR A 208 -3.26 18.54 -18.81
C THR A 208 -3.14 19.13 -20.20
N LEU A 209 -2.05 19.85 -20.43
CA LEU A 209 -1.61 20.34 -21.73
C LEU A 209 -0.31 19.67 -22.10
N SER A 210 -0.24 19.10 -23.30
CA SER A 210 1.00 18.50 -23.78
C SER A 210 1.30 18.83 -25.23
N PHE A 211 2.58 18.93 -25.53
CA PHE A 211 3.17 19.19 -26.83
C PHE A 211 4.10 18.04 -27.18
N ARG A 212 3.98 17.49 -28.37
CA ARG A 212 4.78 16.39 -28.85
C ARG A 212 5.16 16.61 -30.31
N GLY A 213 6.39 16.33 -30.64
CA GLY A 213 6.86 16.44 -32.01
C GLY A 213 8.17 15.73 -32.26
N ALA A 214 8.49 15.56 -33.53
CA ALA A 214 9.72 14.98 -34.01
C ALA A 214 10.20 15.70 -35.28
N ASP A 215 11.51 16.00 -35.33
CA ASP A 215 12.20 16.50 -36.51
C ASP A 215 13.54 15.75 -36.63
N ARG A 216 14.29 16.02 -37.69
CA ARG A 216 15.59 15.40 -37.95
C ARG A 216 16.64 15.64 -36.86
N PHE A 217 16.47 16.69 -36.05
CA PHE A 217 17.40 17.10 -35.00
C PHE A 217 16.95 16.74 -33.58
N VAL A 218 15.61 16.67 -33.36
CA VAL A 218 15.08 16.49 -32.02
C VAL A 218 13.71 15.79 -32.05
N ASN A 219 13.54 14.82 -31.14
CA ASN A 219 12.24 14.35 -30.75
C ASN A 219 11.94 14.89 -29.36
N TYR A 220 10.77 15.47 -29.17
CA TYR A 220 10.43 16.12 -27.89
C TYR A 220 9.02 15.80 -27.42
N TYR A 221 8.86 15.81 -26.11
CA TYR A 221 7.57 15.80 -25.42
C TYR A 221 7.65 16.77 -24.24
N VAL A 222 6.67 17.67 -24.13
CA VAL A 222 6.56 18.62 -23.02
C VAL A 222 5.13 18.56 -22.51
N MET A 223 4.96 18.56 -21.18
CA MET A 223 3.67 18.48 -20.54
C MET A 223 3.64 19.34 -19.28
N ALA A 224 2.51 19.99 -19.04
CA ALA A 224 2.14 20.58 -17.77
C ALA A 224 0.73 20.10 -17.38
N GLY A 225 0.57 19.73 -16.11
CA GLY A 225 -0.69 19.24 -15.56
C GLY A 225 -1.00 19.92 -14.23
N PHE A 226 -2.28 20.15 -13.98
CA PHE A 226 -2.81 20.63 -12.70
C PHE A 226 -3.92 19.71 -12.23
N MET A 227 -3.90 19.33 -10.95
CA MET A 227 -4.96 18.55 -10.30
C MET A 227 -5.37 19.23 -9.00
N GLU A 228 -6.67 19.28 -8.74
CA GLU A 228 -7.24 19.63 -7.45
C GLU A 228 -8.23 18.55 -7.00
N ASN A 229 -8.15 18.16 -5.73
CA ASN A 229 -9.08 17.24 -5.10
C ASN A 229 -9.52 17.80 -3.75
N LYS A 230 -10.85 18.04 -3.56
CA LYS A 230 -11.44 18.58 -2.33
C LYS A 230 -12.17 17.50 -1.56
N GLY A 231 -11.86 17.41 -0.27
CA GLY A 231 -12.36 16.39 0.62
C GLY A 231 -13.79 16.50 1.05
N LEU A 232 -14.20 15.52 1.83
CA LEU A 232 -15.57 15.30 2.29
C LEU A 232 -15.85 15.88 3.67
N TYR A 233 -14.93 16.57 4.33
CA TYR A 233 -15.22 17.17 5.64
C TYR A 233 -15.98 18.48 5.52
N LYS A 234 -16.92 18.72 6.44
CA LYS A 234 -17.62 19.99 6.64
C LYS A 234 -16.71 21.01 7.34
N GLY A 235 -15.45 21.07 6.93
CA GLY A 235 -14.48 22.03 7.43
C GLY A 235 -14.66 23.41 6.80
N THR A 236 -13.89 24.38 7.28
CA THR A 236 -13.82 25.73 6.71
C THR A 236 -13.04 25.70 5.39
N ASP A 237 -13.43 26.55 4.44
CA ASP A 237 -12.70 26.76 3.18
C ASP A 237 -11.87 28.07 3.26
N GLY A 238 -10.90 28.26 2.36
CA GLY A 238 -10.01 29.44 2.30
C GLY A 238 -8.71 29.28 3.06
N GLU A 239 -8.17 30.40 3.60
CA GLU A 239 -6.88 30.38 4.31
C GLU A 239 -6.88 29.55 5.59
N ASN A 240 -8.04 29.48 6.25
CA ASN A 240 -8.25 28.72 7.48
C ASN A 240 -8.89 27.35 7.19
N ASN A 241 -8.51 26.73 6.11
CA ASN A 241 -9.15 25.52 5.61
C ASN A 241 -8.85 24.29 6.48
N SER A 242 -9.84 23.83 7.24
CA SER A 242 -9.80 22.56 7.97
C SER A 242 -10.43 21.39 7.21
N ASN A 243 -10.92 21.60 5.97
CA ASN A 243 -11.28 20.50 5.07
C ASN A 243 -9.99 19.88 4.47
N ILE A 244 -10.06 18.62 4.06
CA ILE A 244 -8.97 18.02 3.30
C ILE A 244 -8.94 18.63 1.91
N GLY A 245 -7.79 19.14 1.52
CA GLY A 245 -7.51 19.67 0.20
C GLY A 245 -6.19 19.15 -0.34
N PHE A 246 -6.16 18.84 -1.63
CA PHE A 246 -4.99 18.36 -2.33
C PHE A 246 -4.89 19.07 -3.68
N GLN A 247 -3.77 19.73 -3.91
CA GLN A 247 -3.44 20.36 -5.17
C GLN A 247 -2.09 19.87 -5.65
N ARG A 248 -1.96 19.60 -6.95
CA ARG A 248 -0.71 19.12 -7.54
C ARG A 248 -0.50 19.73 -8.92
N ILE A 249 0.73 20.22 -9.14
CA ILE A 249 1.24 20.64 -10.44
C ILE A 249 2.31 19.63 -10.84
N ASN A 250 2.23 19.09 -12.04
CA ASN A 250 3.24 18.24 -12.65
C ASN A 250 3.77 18.90 -13.93
N PHE A 251 5.06 18.74 -14.19
CA PHE A 251 5.66 19.07 -15.47
C PHE A 251 6.60 17.97 -15.92
N ARG A 252 6.70 17.77 -17.23
CA ARG A 252 7.62 16.84 -17.88
C ARG A 252 8.14 17.42 -19.18
N ALA A 253 9.46 17.32 -19.40
CA ALA A 253 10.09 17.66 -20.67
C ALA A 253 11.12 16.58 -21.01
N ASN A 254 10.90 15.85 -22.09
CA ASN A 254 11.81 14.81 -22.58
C ASN A 254 12.25 15.16 -23.99
N ALA A 255 13.57 15.12 -24.25
CA ALA A 255 14.16 15.42 -25.55
C ALA A 255 15.23 14.39 -25.94
N ASP A 256 15.14 13.89 -27.16
CA ASP A 256 16.21 13.11 -27.80
C ASP A 256 16.81 14.01 -28.89
N ILE A 257 18.06 14.44 -28.70
CA ILE A 257 18.75 15.43 -29.53
C ILE A 257 19.81 14.70 -30.37
N TYR A 258 19.67 14.71 -31.67
CA TYR A 258 20.61 14.11 -32.62
C TYR A 258 21.69 15.12 -32.99
N ILE A 259 22.75 15.19 -32.17
CA ILE A 259 23.89 16.14 -32.35
C ILE A 259 24.60 15.83 -33.65
N THR A 260 24.85 14.55 -33.91
CA THR A 260 25.39 14.05 -35.19
C THR A 260 24.67 12.73 -35.54
N LYS A 261 24.99 12.13 -36.68
CA LYS A 261 24.49 10.78 -36.99
C LYS A 261 25.00 9.71 -36.02
N MET A 262 26.11 9.96 -35.32
CA MET A 262 26.72 9.03 -34.37
C MET A 262 26.50 9.39 -32.91
N LEU A 263 26.18 10.65 -32.59
CA LEU A 263 26.10 11.17 -31.23
C LEU A 263 24.67 11.66 -30.93
N THR A 264 24.06 11.07 -29.95
CA THR A 264 22.70 11.41 -29.44
C THR A 264 22.78 11.79 -27.97
N ALA A 265 22.15 12.92 -27.61
CA ALA A 265 21.92 13.29 -26.22
C ALA A 265 20.44 13.09 -25.87
N GLN A 266 20.17 12.50 -24.74
CA GLN A 266 18.84 12.37 -24.16
C GLN A 266 18.79 13.19 -22.88
N VAL A 267 17.77 14.05 -22.76
CA VAL A 267 17.57 14.89 -21.58
C VAL A 267 16.13 14.72 -21.13
N ASP A 268 15.94 14.33 -19.87
CA ASP A 268 14.62 14.21 -19.26
C ASP A 268 14.57 15.10 -18.02
N LEU A 269 13.57 15.96 -17.97
CA LEU A 269 13.24 16.79 -16.82
C LEU A 269 11.82 16.48 -16.38
N GLY A 270 11.61 16.32 -15.11
CA GLY A 270 10.30 16.14 -14.51
C GLY A 270 10.22 16.77 -13.15
N GLY A 271 9.04 17.17 -12.76
CA GLY A 271 8.87 17.72 -11.44
C GLY A 271 7.41 17.74 -11.00
N ARG A 272 7.26 17.83 -9.69
CA ARG A 272 6.00 17.92 -9.02
C ARG A 272 6.06 18.97 -7.92
N ILE A 273 5.00 19.75 -7.83
CA ILE A 273 4.70 20.63 -6.69
C ILE A 273 3.37 20.16 -6.13
N GLU A 274 3.31 19.88 -4.85
CA GLU A 274 2.12 19.38 -4.19
C GLU A 274 1.84 20.18 -2.91
N ASP A 275 0.59 20.58 -2.74
CA ASP A 275 0.07 21.22 -1.55
C ASP A 275 -1.07 20.37 -0.97
N ARG A 276 -0.95 20.00 0.32
CA ARG A 276 -1.97 19.29 1.08
C ARG A 276 -2.38 20.10 2.28
N LYS A 277 -3.69 20.25 2.46
CA LYS A 277 -4.30 20.86 3.65
C LYS A 277 -5.15 19.83 4.36
N PHE A 278 -5.13 19.82 5.68
CA PHE A 278 -5.89 18.88 6.49
C PHE A 278 -6.19 19.44 7.89
N PRO A 279 -7.24 18.94 8.58
CA PRO A 279 -7.56 19.37 9.94
C PRO A 279 -6.38 19.13 10.87
N GLN A 280 -6.22 19.98 11.89
CA GLN A 280 -5.20 19.79 12.92
C GLN A 280 -5.40 18.48 13.70
N VAL A 281 -6.63 18.07 13.93
CA VAL A 281 -6.90 16.73 14.43
C VAL A 281 -6.60 15.70 13.34
N GLY A 282 -5.70 14.76 13.59
CA GLY A 282 -5.37 13.74 12.62
C GLY A 282 -6.60 12.93 12.17
N THR A 283 -6.66 12.58 10.90
CA THR A 283 -7.80 11.86 10.28
C THR A 283 -8.16 10.59 11.03
N GLY A 284 -7.16 9.78 11.45
CA GLY A 284 -7.41 8.58 12.25
C GLY A 284 -8.14 8.87 13.57
N THR A 285 -7.76 9.94 14.27
CA THR A 285 -8.45 10.38 15.49
C THR A 285 -9.86 10.85 15.19
N MET A 286 -10.07 11.59 14.10
CA MET A 286 -11.41 12.04 13.69
C MET A 286 -12.33 10.84 13.42
N TRP A 287 -11.90 9.86 12.64
CA TRP A 287 -12.66 8.66 12.33
C TRP A 287 -12.94 7.81 13.57
N LYS A 288 -11.96 7.68 14.47
CA LYS A 288 -12.14 7.02 15.76
C LYS A 288 -13.22 7.72 16.60
N ASN A 289 -13.16 9.04 16.72
CA ASN A 289 -14.13 9.78 17.52
C ASN A 289 -15.55 9.68 16.94
N MET A 290 -15.72 9.74 15.62
CA MET A 290 -17.03 9.55 14.99
C MET A 290 -17.64 8.17 15.29
N ALA A 291 -16.83 7.13 15.40
CA ALA A 291 -17.28 5.78 15.68
C ALA A 291 -17.48 5.48 17.17
N THR A 292 -16.67 6.10 18.04
CA THR A 292 -16.64 5.76 19.47
C THR A 292 -17.38 6.73 20.37
N TYR A 293 -17.81 7.90 19.90
CA TYR A 293 -18.59 8.81 20.72
C TYR A 293 -20.06 8.42 20.69
N ALA A 294 -20.63 8.17 21.88
CA ALA A 294 -22.04 7.86 22.03
C ALA A 294 -22.92 8.99 21.47
N PRO A 295 -24.07 8.67 20.85
CA PRO A 295 -24.94 9.67 20.25
C PRO A 295 -25.58 10.61 21.28
N ASN A 296 -25.74 10.15 22.51
CA ASN A 296 -26.32 10.87 23.63
C ASN A 296 -25.30 11.51 24.59
N LEU A 297 -24.02 11.56 24.17
CA LEU A 297 -22.96 12.04 25.06
C LEU A 297 -23.13 13.51 25.44
N TYR A 298 -23.40 14.36 24.47
CA TYR A 298 -23.74 15.78 24.59
C TYR A 298 -24.25 16.32 23.24
N PRO A 299 -25.01 17.44 23.20
CA PRO A 299 -25.35 18.09 21.93
C PRO A 299 -24.08 18.62 21.26
N VAL A 300 -24.10 18.84 19.94
CA VAL A 300 -22.92 19.37 19.22
C VAL A 300 -22.54 20.77 19.69
N ARG A 301 -23.54 21.59 19.96
CA ARG A 301 -23.38 23.00 20.38
C ARG A 301 -24.40 23.38 21.46
N THR A 302 -24.07 24.42 22.22
CA THR A 302 -25.05 25.10 23.10
C THR A 302 -26.08 25.87 22.27
N PRO A 303 -27.19 26.36 22.87
CA PRO A 303 -28.14 27.24 22.18
C PRO A 303 -27.48 28.49 21.58
N GLU A 304 -26.43 29.01 22.21
CA GLU A 304 -25.66 30.18 21.78
C GLU A 304 -24.62 29.85 20.68
N GLY A 305 -24.47 28.56 20.33
CA GLY A 305 -23.58 28.08 19.26
C GLY A 305 -22.16 27.70 19.68
N TYR A 306 -21.81 27.67 20.95
CA TYR A 306 -20.52 27.22 21.46
C TYR A 306 -20.40 25.70 21.42
N PHE A 307 -19.18 25.17 21.21
CA PHE A 307 -18.96 23.74 21.25
C PHE A 307 -19.19 23.18 22.66
N THR A 308 -19.76 21.98 22.70
CA THR A 308 -19.94 21.26 23.97
C THR A 308 -18.86 20.21 24.17
N GLY A 309 -18.77 19.69 25.38
CA GLY A 309 -17.85 18.65 25.78
C GLY A 309 -18.12 18.25 27.21
N SER A 310 -17.36 17.29 27.73
CA SER A 310 -17.37 16.96 29.16
C SER A 310 -15.95 16.81 29.69
N ALA A 311 -15.79 16.82 31.00
CA ALA A 311 -14.47 16.62 31.62
C ALA A 311 -13.83 15.30 31.17
N LYS A 312 -14.62 14.24 30.93
CA LYS A 312 -14.15 12.95 30.42
C LYS A 312 -13.93 12.96 28.89
N PHE A 313 -14.71 13.71 28.14
CA PHE A 313 -14.68 13.83 26.69
C PHE A 313 -14.65 15.30 26.25
N PRO A 314 -13.52 16.00 26.45
CA PRO A 314 -13.40 17.43 26.13
C PRO A 314 -13.33 17.71 24.62
N ASN A 315 -13.08 16.69 23.82
CA ASN A 315 -12.77 16.79 22.39
C ASN A 315 -14.02 16.57 21.53
N ASN A 316 -14.86 17.61 21.40
CA ASN A 316 -16.01 17.57 20.49
C ASN A 316 -15.53 17.34 19.04
N PRO A 317 -16.01 16.30 18.30
CA PRO A 317 -15.54 16.01 16.94
C PRO A 317 -15.70 17.19 15.97
N VAL A 318 -16.81 17.94 16.04
CA VAL A 318 -17.02 19.14 15.21
C VAL A 318 -16.15 20.29 15.69
N GLY A 319 -15.98 20.45 17.01
CA GLY A 319 -15.05 21.41 17.61
C GLY A 319 -13.61 21.13 17.17
N ASN A 320 -13.21 19.87 17.14
CA ASN A 320 -11.88 19.46 16.66
C ASN A 320 -11.67 19.78 15.17
N LEU A 321 -12.71 19.56 14.34
CA LEU A 321 -12.64 19.88 12.92
C LEU A 321 -12.52 21.40 12.66
N LEU A 322 -13.31 22.20 13.37
CA LEU A 322 -13.46 23.64 13.08
C LEU A 322 -12.64 24.54 14.02
N GLY A 323 -12.35 24.07 15.23
CA GLY A 323 -11.82 24.89 16.32
C GLY A 323 -10.31 24.73 16.56
N LEU A 324 -9.71 23.57 16.25
CA LEU A 324 -8.29 23.33 16.57
C LEU A 324 -7.29 23.97 15.58
N GLY A 325 -7.75 24.40 14.41
CA GLY A 325 -6.89 24.91 13.34
C GLY A 325 -6.63 23.87 12.25
N TRP A 326 -5.53 24.02 11.52
CA TRP A 326 -5.23 23.20 10.36
C TRP A 326 -3.71 22.99 10.17
N SER A 327 -3.38 21.98 9.36
CA SER A 327 -2.01 21.68 8.94
C SER A 327 -1.89 21.75 7.43
N SER A 328 -0.73 22.16 6.96
CA SER A 328 -0.37 22.17 5.56
C SER A 328 0.94 21.43 5.35
N ARG A 329 1.03 20.71 4.23
CA ARG A 329 2.24 20.01 3.81
C ARG A 329 2.52 20.32 2.35
N HIS A 330 3.73 20.78 2.08
CA HIS A 330 4.22 21.07 0.74
C HIS A 330 5.26 20.03 0.36
N ALA A 331 5.19 19.50 -0.85
CA ALA A 331 6.18 18.57 -1.37
C ALA A 331 6.65 19.02 -2.75
N TYR A 332 7.95 18.90 -2.97
CA TYR A 332 8.63 19.27 -4.21
C TYR A 332 9.49 18.08 -4.65
N ASP A 333 9.27 17.61 -5.88
CA ASP A 333 10.09 16.57 -6.48
C ASP A 333 10.71 17.10 -7.76
N VAL A 334 11.98 16.79 -7.95
CA VAL A 334 12.73 17.12 -9.17
C VAL A 334 13.41 15.85 -9.67
N GLN A 335 13.23 15.56 -10.94
CA GLN A 335 13.86 14.47 -11.67
C GLN A 335 14.60 15.08 -12.86
N ALA A 336 15.90 14.88 -12.93
CA ALA A 336 16.71 15.35 -14.06
C ALA A 336 17.63 14.22 -14.49
N THR A 337 17.62 13.89 -15.78
CA THR A 337 18.54 12.92 -16.36
C THR A 337 19.17 13.46 -17.64
N ALA A 338 20.43 13.13 -17.84
CA ALA A 338 21.13 13.39 -19.07
C ALA A 338 21.94 12.16 -19.47
N ARG A 339 21.79 11.68 -20.69
CA ARG A 339 22.52 10.54 -21.24
C ARG A 339 23.07 10.91 -22.61
N LEU A 340 24.35 10.65 -22.81
CA LEU A 340 25.03 10.81 -24.08
C LEU A 340 25.36 9.42 -24.62
N THR A 341 24.97 9.13 -25.85
CA THR A 341 25.23 7.86 -26.53
C THR A 341 26.01 8.10 -27.82
N HIS A 342 27.13 7.44 -27.98
CA HIS A 342 27.97 7.50 -29.17
C HIS A 342 28.02 6.14 -29.86
N LYS A 343 27.63 6.09 -31.15
CA LYS A 343 27.75 4.89 -31.96
C LYS A 343 29.23 4.67 -32.33
N LEU A 344 29.71 3.46 -32.13
CA LEU A 344 31.12 3.04 -32.39
C LEU A 344 31.20 2.08 -33.59
N ASP A 345 30.34 2.29 -34.60
CA ASP A 345 30.27 1.47 -35.79
C ASP A 345 31.63 1.41 -36.57
N PHE A 346 32.50 2.38 -36.31
CA PHE A 346 33.88 2.38 -36.86
C PHE A 346 34.80 1.33 -36.21
N ILE A 347 34.46 0.86 -35.00
CA ILE A 347 35.16 -0.26 -34.35
C ILE A 347 34.49 -1.56 -34.78
N THR A 348 33.20 -1.68 -34.57
CA THR A 348 32.35 -2.80 -35.01
C THR A 348 30.91 -2.37 -35.14
N LYS A 349 30.25 -2.80 -36.23
CA LYS A 349 28.84 -2.44 -36.46
C LYS A 349 27.94 -2.89 -35.30
N GLY A 350 27.09 -1.97 -34.85
CA GLY A 350 26.14 -2.21 -33.76
C GLY A 350 26.69 -1.97 -32.36
N LEU A 351 27.94 -1.58 -32.19
CA LEU A 351 28.52 -1.17 -30.90
C LEU A 351 28.19 0.30 -30.62
N SER A 352 27.82 0.59 -29.40
CA SER A 352 27.70 1.96 -28.88
C SER A 352 28.23 2.06 -27.45
N ALA A 353 28.74 3.21 -27.10
CA ALA A 353 29.08 3.56 -25.72
C ALA A 353 28.15 4.66 -25.21
N TYR A 354 27.87 4.65 -23.92
CA TYR A 354 27.09 5.72 -23.31
C TYR A 354 27.62 6.09 -21.94
N ALA A 355 27.32 7.34 -21.56
CA ALA A 355 27.51 7.86 -20.22
C ALA A 355 26.29 8.70 -19.84
N GLY A 356 25.89 8.65 -18.56
CA GLY A 356 24.72 9.33 -18.07
C GLY A 356 24.83 9.72 -16.61
N ILE A 357 24.08 10.76 -16.27
CA ILE A 357 23.90 11.26 -14.91
C ILE A 357 22.39 11.41 -14.65
N ALA A 358 21.95 11.11 -13.43
CA ALA A 358 20.60 11.41 -13.00
C ALA A 358 20.61 11.97 -11.57
N LEU A 359 19.70 12.92 -11.34
CA LEU A 359 19.39 13.50 -10.04
C LEU A 359 17.89 13.34 -9.77
N ASN A 360 17.54 12.73 -8.65
CA ASN A 360 16.19 12.67 -8.13
C ASN A 360 16.18 13.24 -6.72
N SER A 361 15.51 14.38 -6.51
CA SER A 361 15.39 15.02 -5.20
C SER A 361 13.93 15.13 -4.83
N SER A 362 13.61 14.81 -3.59
CA SER A 362 12.30 14.95 -2.97
C SER A 362 12.46 15.72 -1.67
N TYR A 363 11.86 16.90 -1.61
CA TYR A 363 11.82 17.74 -0.42
C TYR A 363 10.38 17.89 0.05
N GLN A 364 10.17 17.85 1.35
CA GLN A 364 8.88 18.04 1.96
C GLN A 364 9.02 18.85 3.23
N ASN A 365 8.15 19.85 3.39
CA ASN A 365 8.01 20.58 4.64
C ASN A 365 6.54 20.67 5.05
N GLY A 366 6.29 20.98 6.33
CA GLY A 366 4.95 21.16 6.83
C GLY A 366 4.90 22.22 7.91
N TYR A 367 3.76 22.85 8.05
CA TYR A 367 3.46 23.71 9.18
C TYR A 367 2.02 23.46 9.67
N ALA A 368 1.78 23.79 10.91
CA ALA A 368 0.46 23.73 11.52
C ALA A 368 0.14 25.06 12.18
N LYS A 369 -1.09 25.49 12.07
CA LYS A 369 -1.66 26.56 12.88
C LYS A 369 -2.64 25.95 13.87
N THR A 370 -2.32 26.05 15.15
CA THR A 370 -3.04 25.36 16.22
C THR A 370 -3.56 26.31 17.24
N ARG A 371 -4.72 26.01 17.80
CA ARG A 371 -5.30 26.68 18.96
C ARG A 371 -6.11 25.68 19.77
N GLN A 372 -6.50 26.06 20.97
CA GLN A 372 -7.55 25.40 21.73
C GLN A 372 -8.86 26.19 21.55
N TYR A 373 -10.00 25.48 21.55
CA TYR A 373 -11.32 26.11 21.55
C TYR A 373 -11.97 25.93 22.90
N ALA A 374 -12.80 26.91 23.26
CA ALA A 374 -13.62 26.82 24.45
C ALA A 374 -14.69 25.73 24.27
N TYR A 375 -14.88 24.90 25.29
CA TYR A 375 -16.00 23.97 25.32
C TYR A 375 -16.83 24.18 26.58
N TYR A 376 -18.12 23.85 26.47
CA TYR A 376 -19.12 23.98 27.52
C TYR A 376 -19.68 22.61 27.87
N GLU A 377 -19.69 22.27 29.14
CA GLU A 377 -20.23 21.02 29.66
C GLU A 377 -21.70 21.16 29.99
N PRO A 378 -22.61 20.30 29.47
CA PRO A 378 -23.99 20.28 29.87
C PRO A 378 -24.10 19.73 31.28
N ILE A 379 -24.70 20.51 32.18
CA ILE A 379 -25.02 20.18 33.57
C ILE A 379 -26.50 19.93 33.65
N TYR A 380 -26.87 18.72 34.00
CA TYR A 380 -28.26 18.30 34.12
C TYR A 380 -28.73 18.47 35.55
N THR A 381 -29.83 19.19 35.75
CA THR A 381 -30.43 19.49 37.06
C THR A 381 -31.94 19.27 37.04
N LYS A 382 -32.55 19.41 38.20
CA LYS A 382 -33.99 19.52 38.29
C LYS A 382 -34.36 20.96 38.61
N GLY A 383 -35.23 21.56 37.83
CA GLY A 383 -35.78 22.88 38.08
C GLY A 383 -36.72 22.88 39.29
N GLU A 384 -37.17 24.05 39.72
CA GLU A 384 -38.09 24.26 40.83
C GLU A 384 -39.41 23.48 40.65
N SER A 385 -39.83 23.28 39.40
CA SER A 385 -41.03 22.47 39.06
C SER A 385 -40.79 20.95 39.13
N GLY A 386 -39.55 20.49 39.40
CA GLY A 386 -39.14 19.07 39.30
C GLY A 386 -38.90 18.57 37.87
N ALA A 387 -39.04 19.45 36.88
CA ALA A 387 -38.66 19.13 35.48
C ALA A 387 -37.13 19.04 35.30
N ASP A 388 -36.67 18.20 34.37
CA ASP A 388 -35.24 18.14 34.03
C ASP A 388 -34.86 19.38 33.21
N GLU A 389 -33.80 20.03 33.65
CA GLU A 389 -33.24 21.22 33.01
C GLU A 389 -31.76 21.00 32.69
N VAL A 390 -31.26 21.70 31.69
CA VAL A 390 -29.85 21.70 31.34
C VAL A 390 -29.34 23.13 31.25
N TYR A 391 -28.21 23.40 31.87
CA TYR A 391 -27.43 24.61 31.62
C TYR A 391 -25.99 24.23 31.19
N PHE A 392 -25.27 25.17 30.60
CA PHE A 392 -23.96 24.93 30.04
C PHE A 392 -22.89 25.70 30.80
N GLU A 393 -21.92 24.96 31.38
CA GLU A 393 -20.82 25.52 32.13
C GLU A 393 -19.55 25.56 31.31
N LYS A 394 -18.92 26.72 31.20
CA LYS A 394 -17.65 26.84 30.46
C LYS A 394 -16.53 26.13 31.18
N ARG A 395 -15.81 25.21 30.50
CA ARG A 395 -14.70 24.39 31.03
C ARG A 395 -13.34 24.77 30.53
N SER A 396 -13.24 25.42 29.37
CA SER A 396 -11.96 25.85 28.78
C SER A 396 -12.10 27.23 28.12
N ASN A 397 -10.99 27.86 27.82
CA ASN A 397 -10.94 29.10 27.07
C ASN A 397 -10.39 28.88 25.67
N ASP A 398 -10.81 29.75 24.74
CA ASP A 398 -10.15 29.87 23.46
C ASP A 398 -8.73 30.39 23.65
N THR A 399 -7.81 29.93 22.80
CA THR A 399 -6.46 30.49 22.67
C THR A 399 -6.26 31.07 21.29
N ASP A 400 -5.31 31.99 21.15
CA ASP A 400 -4.87 32.47 19.85
C ASP A 400 -4.23 31.37 19.05
N LEU A 401 -4.25 31.52 17.70
CA LEU A 401 -3.55 30.62 16.81
C LEU A 401 -2.02 30.74 16.99
N SER A 402 -1.39 29.64 17.32
CA SER A 402 0.05 29.49 17.32
C SER A 402 0.53 28.79 16.07
N VAL A 403 1.70 29.14 15.57
CA VAL A 403 2.33 28.49 14.43
C VAL A 403 3.35 27.49 14.93
N TRP A 404 3.22 26.24 14.48
CA TRP A 404 4.22 25.22 14.67
C TRP A 404 4.77 24.80 13.30
N THR A 405 6.09 24.79 13.14
CA THR A 405 6.76 24.29 11.94
C THR A 405 7.11 22.82 12.16
N GLY A 406 6.64 21.98 11.26
CA GLY A 406 6.96 20.55 11.25
C GLY A 406 8.43 20.30 10.87
N SER A 407 8.84 19.05 11.00
CA SER A 407 10.16 18.64 10.53
C SER A 407 10.19 18.61 9.00
N ASP A 408 11.23 19.22 8.44
CA ASP A 408 11.56 19.08 7.03
C ASP A 408 12.12 17.69 6.75
N SER A 409 11.82 17.15 5.59
CA SER A 409 12.44 15.92 5.10
C SER A 409 12.94 16.12 3.67
N GLU A 410 14.16 15.69 3.43
CA GLU A 410 14.76 15.70 2.10
C GLU A 410 15.46 14.38 1.83
N THR A 411 15.25 13.83 0.66
CA THR A 411 16.01 12.71 0.13
C THR A 411 16.47 13.04 -1.28
N SER A 412 17.76 13.03 -1.50
CA SER A 412 18.35 13.24 -2.83
C SER A 412 19.13 11.99 -3.25
N ARG A 413 18.96 11.59 -4.51
CA ARG A 413 19.70 10.48 -5.13
C ARG A 413 20.40 10.97 -6.37
N MET A 414 21.68 10.63 -6.49
CA MET A 414 22.48 10.90 -7.68
C MET A 414 22.99 9.58 -8.26
N TYR A 415 22.91 9.45 -9.58
CA TYR A 415 23.39 8.31 -10.33
C TYR A 415 24.45 8.75 -11.35
N LEU A 416 25.52 7.97 -11.42
CA LEU A 416 26.47 8.00 -12.51
C LEU A 416 26.43 6.62 -13.19
N GLN A 417 26.31 6.61 -14.51
CA GLN A 417 26.20 5.38 -15.27
C GLN A 417 27.05 5.49 -16.55
N ALA A 418 27.76 4.43 -16.88
CA ALA A 418 28.49 4.33 -18.14
C ALA A 418 28.47 2.87 -18.63
N GLY A 419 28.52 2.67 -19.92
CA GLY A 419 28.53 1.31 -20.45
C GLY A 419 28.61 1.22 -21.95
N PHE A 420 28.60 -0.04 -22.41
CA PHE A 420 28.61 -0.39 -23.81
C PHE A 420 27.35 -1.21 -24.12
N GLU A 421 26.74 -0.92 -25.25
CA GLU A 421 25.61 -1.66 -25.82
C GLU A 421 26.05 -2.20 -27.17
N TYR A 422 25.68 -3.45 -27.46
CA TYR A 422 25.95 -4.10 -28.74
C TYR A 422 24.64 -4.67 -29.27
N ASP A 423 24.32 -4.43 -30.54
CA ASP A 423 23.15 -4.98 -31.21
C ASP A 423 23.45 -5.23 -32.69
N ARG A 424 23.47 -6.51 -33.08
CA ARG A 424 23.78 -6.88 -34.44
C ARG A 424 23.14 -8.19 -34.90
N ARG A 425 22.60 -8.16 -36.14
CA ARG A 425 22.15 -9.35 -36.85
C ARG A 425 23.23 -9.78 -37.84
N PHE A 426 23.63 -11.06 -37.80
CA PHE A 426 24.60 -11.67 -38.69
C PHE A 426 23.83 -12.60 -39.62
N ASP A 427 24.11 -12.50 -40.95
CA ASP A 427 23.53 -13.33 -41.99
C ASP A 427 21.99 -13.51 -41.95
N GLY A 428 21.31 -12.59 -41.29
CA GLY A 428 19.84 -12.66 -41.09
C GLY A 428 19.35 -13.66 -40.04
N ASP A 429 20.14 -14.67 -39.70
CA ASP A 429 19.77 -15.80 -38.87
C ASP A 429 20.15 -15.63 -37.38
N HIS A 430 21.26 -14.96 -37.13
CA HIS A 430 21.86 -14.81 -35.81
C HIS A 430 21.68 -13.36 -35.30
N HIS A 431 20.98 -13.17 -34.21
CA HIS A 431 20.88 -11.88 -33.56
C HIS A 431 21.60 -11.94 -32.21
N LEU A 432 22.60 -11.11 -32.02
CA LEU A 432 23.35 -10.97 -30.77
C LEU A 432 23.17 -9.57 -30.27
N SER A 433 22.65 -9.44 -29.02
CA SER A 433 22.68 -8.18 -28.31
C SER A 433 23.33 -8.34 -26.95
N GLY A 434 23.96 -7.27 -26.46
CA GLY A 434 24.71 -7.29 -25.22
C GLY A 434 24.70 -5.93 -24.53
N LEU A 435 24.88 -5.97 -23.22
CA LEU A 435 25.05 -4.79 -22.35
C LEU A 435 26.19 -5.09 -21.40
N LEU A 436 27.11 -4.15 -21.24
CA LEU A 436 28.05 -4.11 -20.13
C LEU A 436 27.99 -2.72 -19.52
N MET A 437 27.70 -2.63 -18.23
CA MET A 437 27.51 -1.34 -17.58
C MET A 437 28.16 -1.26 -16.20
N TYR A 438 28.55 -0.05 -15.84
CA TYR A 438 28.89 0.36 -14.49
C TYR A 438 27.90 1.41 -14.04
N GLN A 439 27.44 1.30 -12.80
CA GLN A 439 26.60 2.31 -12.15
C GLN A 439 27.07 2.54 -10.72
N GLN A 440 27.10 3.80 -10.35
CA GLN A 440 27.26 4.23 -8.97
C GLN A 440 26.04 5.07 -8.61
N ASN A 441 25.47 4.84 -7.43
CA ASN A 441 24.46 5.72 -6.88
C ASN A 441 24.79 6.13 -5.46
N THR A 442 24.34 7.34 -5.12
CA THR A 442 24.40 7.87 -3.75
C THR A 442 23.03 8.36 -3.35
N ARG A 443 22.68 8.18 -2.08
CA ARG A 443 21.48 8.75 -1.48
C ARG A 443 21.85 9.52 -0.22
N SER A 444 21.51 10.80 -0.18
CA SER A 444 21.56 11.64 1.02
C SER A 444 20.18 11.82 1.62
N VAL A 445 20.11 11.90 2.94
CA VAL A 445 18.87 12.14 3.70
C VAL A 445 19.15 13.30 4.65
N LEU A 446 18.25 14.29 4.70
CA LEU A 446 18.36 15.45 5.58
C LEU A 446 18.55 15.00 7.04
N GLY A 447 19.49 15.63 7.73
CA GLY A 447 19.85 15.31 9.12
C GLY A 447 20.78 14.10 9.29
N GLN A 448 21.12 13.39 8.22
CA GLN A 448 22.11 12.29 8.24
C GLN A 448 23.43 12.77 7.61
N GLN A 449 24.51 12.73 8.38
CA GLN A 449 25.82 13.17 7.87
C GLN A 449 26.42 12.23 6.84
N ALA A 450 26.13 10.93 6.97
CA ALA A 450 26.69 9.91 6.10
C ALA A 450 25.76 9.61 4.91
N ILE A 451 26.33 9.50 3.71
CA ILE A 451 25.67 9.23 2.45
C ILE A 451 25.55 7.70 2.26
N TYR A 452 24.42 7.21 1.78
CA TYR A 452 24.29 5.81 1.33
C TYR A 452 24.91 5.70 -0.07
N ALA A 453 25.80 4.74 -0.24
CA ALA A 453 26.46 4.51 -1.51
C ALA A 453 26.36 3.04 -1.98
N GLN A 454 26.14 2.87 -3.27
CA GLN A 454 26.08 1.57 -3.93
C GLN A 454 26.84 1.61 -5.24
N GLN A 455 27.42 0.47 -5.62
CA GLN A 455 28.11 0.27 -6.90
C GLN A 455 27.60 -1.01 -7.55
N LEU A 456 27.51 -1.01 -8.88
CA LEU A 456 27.03 -2.10 -9.70
C LEU A 456 27.86 -2.21 -10.97
N ILE A 457 28.35 -3.39 -11.25
CA ILE A 457 28.80 -3.80 -12.61
C ILE A 457 27.83 -4.87 -13.06
N ALA A 458 27.24 -4.73 -14.24
CA ALA A 458 26.31 -5.70 -14.78
C ALA A 458 26.58 -5.98 -16.25
N GLY A 459 26.48 -7.25 -16.62
CA GLY A 459 26.58 -7.74 -17.98
C GLY A 459 25.37 -8.57 -18.36
N ARG A 460 24.91 -8.41 -19.60
CA ARG A 460 23.85 -9.20 -20.22
C ARG A 460 24.22 -9.54 -21.64
N ILE A 461 23.94 -10.74 -22.04
CA ILE A 461 24.08 -11.23 -23.42
C ILE A 461 22.76 -11.90 -23.79
N ASN A 462 22.18 -11.51 -24.93
CA ASN A 462 21.04 -12.15 -25.55
C ASN A 462 21.44 -12.66 -26.91
N TYR A 463 21.02 -13.89 -27.20
CA TYR A 463 21.24 -14.51 -28.49
C TYR A 463 19.94 -15.12 -29.00
N ALA A 464 19.57 -14.80 -30.23
CA ALA A 464 18.44 -15.39 -30.93
C ALA A 464 18.90 -16.00 -32.25
N TYR A 465 18.57 -17.29 -32.46
CA TYR A 465 18.81 -18.00 -33.73
C TYR A 465 17.50 -18.15 -34.51
N ARG A 466 17.41 -17.49 -35.66
CA ARG A 466 16.21 -17.49 -36.55
C ARG A 466 14.93 -17.09 -35.86
N GLN A 467 15.02 -16.31 -34.79
CA GLN A 467 13.88 -16.02 -33.89
C GLN A 467 13.14 -17.28 -33.38
N LYS A 468 13.83 -18.45 -33.36
CA LYS A 468 13.31 -19.73 -32.86
C LYS A 468 13.83 -20.04 -31.48
N TYR A 469 15.15 -20.04 -31.32
CA TYR A 469 15.83 -20.38 -30.08
C TYR A 469 16.42 -19.10 -29.46
N LEU A 470 16.05 -18.86 -28.24
CA LEU A 470 16.43 -17.67 -27.50
C LEU A 470 17.25 -18.07 -26.28
N LEU A 471 18.32 -17.36 -26.03
CA LEU A 471 19.17 -17.51 -24.84
C LEU A 471 19.46 -16.13 -24.28
N GLU A 472 19.29 -15.97 -22.96
CA GLU A 472 19.75 -14.79 -22.23
C GLU A 472 20.62 -15.25 -21.06
N ALA A 473 21.75 -14.59 -20.87
CA ALA A 473 22.64 -14.77 -19.72
C ALA A 473 22.93 -13.40 -19.09
N VAL A 474 22.82 -13.34 -17.77
CA VAL A 474 23.01 -12.13 -16.98
C VAL A 474 23.92 -12.43 -15.80
N VAL A 475 24.84 -11.52 -15.53
CA VAL A 475 25.60 -11.50 -14.29
C VAL A 475 25.73 -10.07 -13.79
N SER A 476 25.51 -9.85 -12.50
CA SER A 476 25.87 -8.59 -11.87
C SER A 476 26.72 -8.79 -10.62
N TYR A 477 27.58 -7.81 -10.38
CA TYR A 477 28.41 -7.68 -9.18
C TYR A 477 28.05 -6.36 -8.52
N ASN A 478 27.38 -6.46 -7.39
CA ASN A 478 26.76 -5.30 -6.74
C ASN A 478 27.22 -5.20 -5.29
N GLY A 479 27.49 -3.97 -4.84
CA GLY A 479 27.97 -3.68 -3.49
C GLY A 479 27.22 -2.56 -2.82
N SER A 480 27.10 -2.67 -1.48
CA SER A 480 26.46 -1.69 -0.61
C SER A 480 27.29 -1.49 0.66
N GLU A 481 27.41 -0.24 1.11
CA GLU A 481 28.06 0.12 2.35
C GLU A 481 27.28 -0.25 3.62
N ASN A 482 26.03 -0.71 3.47
CA ASN A 482 25.23 -1.20 4.60
C ASN A 482 25.86 -2.41 5.31
N TYR A 483 26.87 -3.03 4.71
CA TYR A 483 27.51 -4.25 5.21
C TYR A 483 28.99 -4.04 5.51
N ALA A 484 29.54 -4.87 6.42
CA ALA A 484 30.93 -4.85 6.81
C ALA A 484 31.89 -5.11 5.65
N LYS A 485 33.12 -4.64 5.74
CA LYS A 485 34.16 -4.91 4.76
C LYS A 485 34.35 -6.44 4.63
N GLY A 486 34.26 -6.99 3.42
CA GLY A 486 34.25 -8.43 3.17
C GLY A 486 32.85 -8.96 2.80
N ASN A 487 31.78 -8.39 3.36
CA ASN A 487 30.40 -8.76 3.06
C ASN A 487 29.65 -7.72 2.21
N ARG A 488 30.35 -6.70 1.66
CA ARG A 488 29.73 -5.60 0.88
C ARG A 488 29.26 -6.00 -0.50
N PHE A 489 29.96 -6.93 -1.15
CA PHE A 489 29.73 -7.24 -2.56
C PHE A 489 29.19 -8.65 -2.77
N GLY A 490 28.24 -8.80 -3.70
CA GLY A 490 27.66 -10.06 -4.09
C GLY A 490 27.55 -10.24 -5.61
N VAL A 491 27.56 -11.49 -6.05
CA VAL A 491 27.39 -11.89 -7.45
C VAL A 491 25.99 -12.46 -7.63
N PHE A 492 25.30 -12.02 -8.69
CA PHE A 492 23.92 -12.40 -9.00
C PHE A 492 23.85 -12.92 -10.47
N PRO A 493 24.05 -14.23 -10.67
CA PRO A 493 23.93 -14.86 -11.98
C PRO A 493 22.47 -15.24 -12.26
N ALA A 494 22.06 -15.12 -13.53
CA ALA A 494 20.76 -15.60 -14.01
C ALA A 494 20.84 -15.96 -15.49
N ALA A 495 19.96 -16.88 -15.92
CA ALA A 495 19.83 -17.25 -17.33
C ALA A 495 18.36 -17.54 -17.66
N SER A 496 18.01 -17.37 -18.94
CA SER A 496 16.74 -17.81 -19.49
C SER A 496 16.90 -18.39 -20.88
N VAL A 497 15.99 -19.29 -21.23
CA VAL A 497 15.87 -19.88 -22.57
C VAL A 497 14.44 -19.70 -23.08
N GLY A 498 14.32 -19.55 -24.38
CA GLY A 498 13.03 -19.47 -25.04
C GLY A 498 13.00 -20.26 -26.33
N TRP A 499 11.85 -20.86 -26.64
CA TRP A 499 11.62 -21.57 -27.90
C TRP A 499 10.33 -21.04 -28.53
N VAL A 500 10.48 -20.34 -29.66
CA VAL A 500 9.37 -19.86 -30.48
C VAL A 500 8.95 -20.97 -31.43
N ILE A 501 8.11 -21.87 -30.94
CA ILE A 501 7.67 -23.08 -31.62
C ILE A 501 6.90 -22.75 -32.91
N SER A 502 6.16 -21.65 -32.91
CA SER A 502 5.42 -21.20 -34.09
C SER A 502 6.32 -20.85 -35.29
N ASN A 503 7.62 -20.58 -35.07
CA ASN A 503 8.57 -20.32 -36.14
C ASN A 503 9.19 -21.59 -36.70
N GLU A 504 8.88 -22.79 -36.17
CA GLU A 504 9.31 -24.07 -36.71
C GLU A 504 8.54 -24.41 -37.98
N ASN A 505 9.18 -25.14 -38.89
CA ASN A 505 8.61 -25.45 -40.18
C ASN A 505 7.25 -26.18 -40.14
N PHE A 506 7.03 -26.95 -39.06
CA PHE A 506 5.76 -27.70 -38.85
C PHE A 506 4.60 -26.84 -38.35
N LEU A 507 4.84 -25.62 -37.83
CA LEU A 507 3.80 -24.70 -37.35
C LEU A 507 3.78 -23.34 -38.05
N LYS A 508 4.80 -23.02 -38.85
CA LYS A 508 5.00 -21.68 -39.45
C LYS A 508 3.79 -21.14 -40.21
N ASP A 509 3.06 -22.03 -40.90
CA ASP A 509 1.90 -21.65 -41.72
C ASP A 509 0.54 -21.96 -41.05
N ASN A 510 0.54 -22.21 -39.75
CA ASN A 510 -0.69 -22.51 -39.00
C ASN A 510 -1.56 -21.28 -38.84
N ARG A 511 -2.76 -21.32 -39.47
CA ARG A 511 -3.72 -20.19 -39.41
C ARG A 511 -4.48 -20.08 -38.11
N THR A 512 -4.53 -21.15 -37.32
CA THR A 512 -5.26 -21.18 -36.02
C THR A 512 -4.36 -20.72 -34.89
N LEU A 513 -3.14 -21.27 -34.79
CA LEU A 513 -2.14 -20.93 -33.75
C LEU A 513 -1.04 -20.09 -34.42
N ASN A 514 -1.15 -18.78 -34.33
CA ASN A 514 -0.25 -17.85 -35.01
C ASN A 514 1.07 -17.63 -34.29
N PHE A 515 1.09 -17.80 -32.99
CA PHE A 515 2.27 -17.65 -32.15
C PHE A 515 2.22 -18.62 -30.97
N LEU A 516 3.33 -19.30 -30.75
CA LEU A 516 3.56 -20.19 -29.61
C LEU A 516 5.00 -20.08 -29.16
N LYS A 517 5.22 -19.61 -27.92
CA LYS A 517 6.54 -19.51 -27.31
C LYS A 517 6.52 -20.12 -25.91
N LEU A 518 7.47 -21.03 -25.68
CA LEU A 518 7.82 -21.53 -24.35
C LEU A 518 9.06 -20.81 -23.84
N ARG A 519 9.13 -20.56 -22.55
CA ARG A 519 10.28 -19.94 -21.90
C ARG A 519 10.48 -20.50 -20.49
N ALA A 520 11.74 -20.53 -20.08
CA ALA A 520 12.12 -20.92 -18.73
C ALA A 520 13.30 -20.04 -18.28
N SER A 521 13.33 -19.70 -17.00
CA SER A 521 14.41 -18.91 -16.42
C SER A 521 14.74 -19.37 -15.00
N ALA A 522 16.01 -19.15 -14.62
CA ALA A 522 16.50 -19.40 -13.27
C ALA A 522 17.61 -18.41 -12.93
N GLY A 523 17.73 -18.05 -11.65
CA GLY A 523 18.82 -17.19 -11.20
C GLY A 523 18.73 -16.77 -9.76
N LEU A 524 19.75 -16.02 -9.35
CA LEU A 524 19.89 -15.48 -8.00
C LEU A 524 19.76 -13.97 -8.03
N VAL A 525 18.98 -13.43 -7.11
CA VAL A 525 18.80 -11.98 -6.88
C VAL A 525 18.87 -11.68 -5.39
N GLY A 526 19.18 -10.43 -5.03
CA GLY A 526 19.30 -10.01 -3.64
C GLY A 526 18.22 -9.03 -3.22
N ASN A 527 17.98 -8.91 -1.90
CA ASN A 527 17.21 -7.85 -1.30
C ASN A 527 18.02 -7.19 -0.17
N ASN A 528 18.38 -5.94 -0.36
CA ASN A 528 19.16 -5.11 0.54
C ASN A 528 18.25 -4.23 1.45
N ARG A 529 16.93 -4.29 1.27
CA ARG A 529 15.97 -3.55 2.08
C ARG A 529 15.85 -4.19 3.46
N GLY A 530 15.62 -3.38 4.48
CA GLY A 530 15.46 -3.86 5.86
C GLY A 530 16.76 -3.95 6.68
N ALA A 531 17.93 -3.87 6.07
CA ALA A 531 19.18 -3.72 6.81
C ALA A 531 19.35 -2.27 7.28
N SER A 532 19.44 -2.07 8.58
CA SER A 532 19.83 -0.77 9.13
C SER A 532 21.25 -0.44 8.72
N ARG A 533 21.49 0.85 8.43
CA ARG A 533 22.84 1.31 8.13
C ARG A 533 23.78 1.07 9.29
N PHE A 534 24.99 0.58 8.98
CA PHE A 534 26.02 0.30 9.99
C PHE A 534 25.59 -0.65 11.12
N ALA A 535 24.61 -1.53 10.87
CA ALA A 535 24.20 -2.55 11.85
C ALA A 535 25.34 -3.54 12.20
N TYR A 536 26.44 -3.51 11.44
CA TYR A 536 27.67 -4.23 11.73
C TYR A 536 28.59 -3.49 12.70
N GLU A 537 28.31 -2.24 13.07
CA GLU A 537 29.07 -1.46 14.04
C GLU A 537 28.39 -1.47 15.42
N GLN A 538 29.19 -1.33 16.46
CA GLN A 538 28.69 -1.22 17.82
C GLN A 538 28.46 0.25 18.18
N TYR A 539 27.27 0.54 18.70
CA TYR A 539 26.90 1.90 19.09
C TYR A 539 26.80 2.05 20.59
N TRP A 540 27.34 3.16 21.08
CA TRP A 540 27.21 3.65 22.44
C TRP A 540 26.59 5.03 22.44
N GLY A 541 25.77 5.35 23.43
CA GLY A 541 25.17 6.65 23.55
C GLY A 541 24.41 6.86 24.85
N ILE A 542 23.81 8.02 24.99
CA ILE A 542 23.02 8.36 26.18
C ILE A 542 21.70 7.55 26.11
N GLY A 543 21.49 6.71 27.12
CA GLY A 543 20.25 5.93 27.25
C GLY A 543 19.19 6.71 28.00
N ALA A 544 18.11 7.11 27.33
CA ALA A 544 16.99 7.77 27.98
C ALA A 544 16.44 6.90 29.13
N ASN A 545 16.32 7.49 30.33
CA ASN A 545 15.87 6.82 31.55
C ASN A 545 16.75 5.62 32.00
N LYS A 546 18.01 5.57 31.58
CA LYS A 546 18.98 4.54 31.97
C LYS A 546 20.07 5.03 32.95
N GLY A 547 19.89 6.22 33.47
CA GLY A 547 20.87 6.87 34.36
C GLY A 547 20.60 6.60 35.82
N TYR A 548 21.29 7.38 36.65
CA TYR A 548 21.24 7.28 38.11
C TYR A 548 20.98 8.65 38.75
N TYR A 549 20.40 8.61 39.93
CA TYR A 549 20.22 9.78 40.75
C TYR A 549 21.44 9.94 41.68
N TYR A 550 22.03 11.13 41.70
CA TYR A 550 23.19 11.41 42.48
C TYR A 550 23.03 12.65 43.38
N GLY A 551 23.75 12.65 44.47
CA GLY A 551 23.92 13.77 45.40
C GLY A 551 22.73 13.98 46.32
N THR A 552 22.85 14.89 47.25
CA THR A 552 21.82 15.26 48.23
C THR A 552 20.62 15.94 47.60
N ALA A 553 20.80 16.56 46.42
CA ALA A 553 19.72 17.16 45.62
C ALA A 553 18.99 16.13 44.70
N VAL A 554 19.36 14.85 44.78
CA VAL A 554 18.73 13.75 44.02
C VAL A 554 18.63 14.09 42.53
N LYS A 555 19.72 14.61 41.94
CA LYS A 555 19.70 14.97 40.50
C LYS A 555 19.95 13.73 39.65
N TYR A 556 19.10 13.58 38.65
CA TYR A 556 19.21 12.51 37.65
C TYR A 556 20.27 12.82 36.59
N TYR A 557 21.08 11.82 36.26
CA TYR A 557 22.06 11.89 35.18
C TYR A 557 21.89 10.67 34.28
N ASP A 558 21.73 10.92 32.99
CA ASP A 558 21.62 9.86 31.97
C ASP A 558 22.95 9.07 31.92
N ALA A 559 22.83 7.77 31.81
CA ALA A 559 23.99 6.90 31.64
C ALA A 559 24.40 6.79 30.16
N PHE A 560 25.69 6.67 29.93
CA PHE A 560 26.22 6.27 28.62
C PHE A 560 26.15 4.74 28.55
N VAL A 561 25.31 4.24 27.64
CA VAL A 561 25.00 2.82 27.55
C VAL A 561 25.25 2.29 26.15
N GLN A 562 25.39 1.00 26.00
CA GLN A 562 25.42 0.32 24.73
C GLN A 562 24.01 0.37 24.13
N LEU A 563 23.89 0.84 22.89
CA LEU A 563 22.62 0.97 22.17
C LEU A 563 22.36 -0.19 21.21
N ALA A 564 23.41 -0.80 20.66
CA ALA A 564 23.32 -1.95 19.76
C ALA A 564 24.57 -2.81 19.86
N LEU A 565 24.44 -4.11 19.64
CA LEU A 565 25.54 -5.03 19.40
C LEU A 565 25.90 -5.03 17.91
N SER A 566 27.18 -5.10 17.60
CA SER A 566 27.66 -5.29 16.23
C SER A 566 27.36 -6.69 15.71
N ASN A 567 27.12 -6.79 14.40
CA ASN A 567 27.12 -8.07 13.69
C ASN A 567 27.79 -7.90 12.32
N GLU A 568 29.05 -8.24 12.25
CA GLU A 568 29.86 -8.13 11.02
C GLU A 568 29.48 -9.15 9.95
N ASP A 569 28.76 -10.23 10.34
CA ASP A 569 28.32 -11.30 9.44
C ASP A 569 27.03 -10.94 8.67
N LEU A 570 26.47 -9.75 8.91
CA LEU A 570 25.27 -9.31 8.20
C LEU A 570 25.49 -9.31 6.68
N THR A 571 24.49 -9.84 5.98
CA THR A 571 24.42 -9.86 4.52
C THR A 571 22.98 -9.57 4.06
N TRP A 572 22.82 -9.35 2.75
CA TRP A 572 21.50 -9.19 2.11
C TRP A 572 20.75 -10.52 2.07
N GLU A 573 19.43 -10.43 1.98
CA GLU A 573 18.59 -11.58 1.66
C GLU A 573 18.89 -12.08 0.23
N LYS A 574 18.83 -13.40 0.01
CA LYS A 574 19.13 -14.05 -1.28
C LYS A 574 17.92 -14.85 -1.75
N SER A 575 17.44 -14.56 -2.95
CA SER A 575 16.33 -15.25 -3.61
C SER A 575 16.79 -16.04 -4.81
N ALA A 576 16.58 -17.36 -4.78
CA ALA A 576 16.66 -18.19 -5.96
C ALA A 576 15.26 -18.25 -6.61
N ILE A 577 15.14 -17.69 -7.82
CA ILE A 577 13.89 -17.57 -8.56
C ILE A 577 13.93 -18.48 -9.78
N TYR A 578 12.84 -19.26 -9.96
CA TYR A 578 12.58 -20.12 -11.11
C TYR A 578 11.25 -19.70 -11.73
N ASN A 579 11.19 -19.59 -13.04
CA ASN A 579 9.98 -19.26 -13.78
C ASN A 579 9.85 -20.10 -15.04
N ALA A 580 8.65 -20.54 -15.37
CA ALA A 580 8.30 -21.15 -16.64
C ALA A 580 7.07 -20.43 -17.21
N GLY A 581 7.08 -20.15 -18.52
CA GLY A 581 6.01 -19.39 -19.15
C GLY A 581 5.65 -19.91 -20.54
N LEU A 582 4.39 -19.68 -20.89
CA LEU A 582 3.81 -19.98 -22.19
C LEU A 582 3.12 -18.71 -22.72
N GLU A 583 3.43 -18.34 -23.95
CA GLU A 583 2.76 -17.25 -24.66
C GLU A 583 2.12 -17.79 -25.94
N THR A 584 0.84 -17.52 -26.14
CA THR A 584 0.11 -17.97 -27.33
C THR A 584 -0.73 -16.87 -27.97
N ARG A 585 -0.85 -16.94 -29.30
CA ARG A 585 -1.77 -16.08 -30.09
C ARG A 585 -2.50 -16.96 -31.09
N TRP A 586 -3.80 -16.83 -31.15
CA TRP A 586 -4.70 -17.68 -31.91
C TRP A 586 -5.58 -16.85 -32.84
N PHE A 587 -6.09 -17.47 -33.91
CA PHE A 587 -7.10 -16.94 -34.84
C PHE A 587 -6.73 -15.57 -35.44
N GLY A 588 -5.50 -15.43 -35.94
CA GLY A 588 -5.01 -14.16 -36.45
C GLY A 588 -4.78 -13.11 -35.36
N ASN A 589 -4.28 -13.55 -34.19
CA ASN A 589 -4.04 -12.75 -32.97
C ASN A 589 -5.32 -12.24 -32.28
N ARG A 590 -6.51 -12.80 -32.62
CA ARG A 590 -7.76 -12.42 -31.94
C ARG A 590 -7.80 -12.91 -30.49
N LEU A 591 -7.22 -14.06 -30.19
CA LEU A 591 -7.11 -14.58 -28.84
C LEU A 591 -5.65 -14.58 -28.41
N ALA A 592 -5.36 -13.90 -27.31
CA ALA A 592 -4.06 -13.85 -26.66
C ALA A 592 -4.15 -14.51 -25.28
N PHE A 593 -3.27 -15.51 -25.03
CA PHE A 593 -3.18 -16.15 -23.73
C PHE A 593 -1.71 -16.28 -23.34
N ASP A 594 -1.36 -15.72 -22.20
CA ASP A 594 -0.02 -15.76 -21.60
C ASP A 594 -0.15 -16.29 -20.17
N ILE A 595 0.69 -17.24 -19.77
CA ILE A 595 0.72 -17.82 -18.41
C ILE A 595 2.15 -17.97 -17.93
N ASP A 596 2.36 -17.70 -16.67
CA ASP A 596 3.62 -17.90 -15.92
C ASP A 596 3.37 -18.72 -14.66
N VAL A 597 4.29 -19.62 -14.34
CA VAL A 597 4.38 -20.33 -13.08
C VAL A 597 5.75 -20.04 -12.47
N PHE A 598 5.77 -19.71 -11.20
CA PHE A 598 7.02 -19.31 -10.52
C PHE A 598 7.20 -20.00 -9.17
N LEU A 599 8.46 -20.15 -8.79
CA LEU A 599 8.92 -20.59 -7.48
C LEU A 599 10.09 -19.73 -7.06
N GLU A 600 10.03 -19.20 -5.84
CA GLU A 600 11.10 -18.47 -5.19
C GLU A 600 11.45 -19.11 -3.85
N ASN A 601 12.74 -19.37 -3.64
CA ASN A 601 13.28 -19.76 -2.34
C ASN A 601 14.18 -18.64 -1.81
N ARG A 602 13.69 -17.93 -0.81
CA ARG A 602 14.41 -16.83 -0.16
C ARG A 602 15.05 -17.32 1.14
N ARG A 603 16.31 -16.95 1.32
CA ARG A 603 17.12 -17.28 2.50
C ARG A 603 17.87 -16.06 3.00
N ASP A 604 18.51 -16.22 4.15
CA ASP A 604 19.29 -15.16 4.79
C ASP A 604 18.43 -13.94 5.14
N ILE A 605 17.12 -14.15 5.42
CA ILE A 605 16.21 -13.10 5.82
C ILE A 605 16.59 -12.61 7.21
N LEU A 606 16.64 -11.27 7.35
CA LEU A 606 16.94 -10.62 8.62
C LEU A 606 15.81 -10.82 9.63
N VAL A 607 16.16 -11.25 10.80
CA VAL A 607 15.27 -11.39 11.96
C VAL A 607 15.93 -10.82 13.20
N ASP A 608 15.10 -10.35 14.13
CA ASP A 608 15.51 -9.90 15.44
C ASP A 608 15.91 -11.11 16.31
N ASN A 609 17.10 -11.09 16.92
CA ASN A 609 17.55 -12.16 17.81
C ASN A 609 17.16 -11.95 19.28
N ARG A 610 16.36 -10.93 19.61
CA ARG A 610 15.97 -10.58 20.98
C ARG A 610 15.43 -11.79 21.75
N ASN A 611 14.61 -12.61 21.10
CA ASN A 611 14.00 -13.78 21.72
C ASN A 611 14.98 -14.92 22.05
N SER A 612 16.21 -14.89 21.49
CA SER A 612 17.26 -15.87 21.79
C SER A 612 18.23 -15.40 22.87
N ILE A 613 18.08 -14.15 23.34
CA ILE A 613 18.91 -13.60 24.41
C ILE A 613 18.18 -13.81 25.74
N PRO A 614 18.74 -14.58 26.67
CA PRO A 614 18.09 -14.81 27.96
C PRO A 614 17.93 -13.51 28.74
N SER A 615 16.77 -13.30 29.36
CA SER A 615 16.42 -12.07 30.08
C SER A 615 17.39 -11.77 31.25
N PHE A 616 17.94 -12.81 31.85
CA PHE A 616 18.92 -12.66 32.94
C PHE A 616 20.29 -12.10 32.51
N SER A 617 20.57 -12.07 31.20
CA SER A 617 21.83 -11.51 30.68
C SER A 617 21.94 -10.00 30.84
N GLY A 618 20.82 -9.31 31.12
CA GLY A 618 20.76 -7.85 31.21
C GLY A 618 20.86 -7.13 29.86
N ILE A 619 20.93 -7.85 28.74
CA ILE A 619 21.04 -7.30 27.39
C ILE A 619 19.63 -6.91 26.94
N GLY A 620 19.34 -5.60 26.91
CA GLY A 620 18.03 -5.06 26.58
C GLY A 620 17.81 -4.70 25.08
N PHE A 621 18.77 -5.01 24.21
CA PHE A 621 18.74 -4.70 22.78
C PHE A 621 18.97 -5.96 21.96
N SER A 622 18.51 -5.91 20.71
CA SER A 622 18.65 -7.02 19.77
C SER A 622 19.64 -6.68 18.67
N THR A 623 20.19 -7.73 18.06
CA THR A 623 21.03 -7.63 16.88
C THR A 623 20.34 -8.38 15.73
N PRO A 624 20.16 -7.79 14.54
CA PRO A 624 19.62 -8.53 13.42
C PRO A 624 20.56 -9.66 12.98
N VAL A 625 19.99 -10.81 12.62
CA VAL A 625 20.70 -11.98 12.13
C VAL A 625 20.04 -12.55 10.89
N ASN A 626 20.82 -13.10 9.95
CA ASN A 626 20.33 -13.68 8.68
C ASN A 626 19.93 -15.15 8.86
N LYS A 627 18.78 -15.45 9.45
CA LYS A 627 18.39 -16.83 9.83
C LYS A 627 17.09 -17.33 9.22
N ALA A 628 16.14 -16.45 8.89
CA ALA A 628 14.84 -16.91 8.40
C ALA A 628 14.88 -17.26 6.90
N LYS A 629 13.91 -18.09 6.50
CA LYS A 629 13.72 -18.54 5.11
C LYS A 629 12.22 -18.54 4.78
N VAL A 630 11.90 -18.09 3.58
CA VAL A 630 10.53 -18.08 3.03
C VAL A 630 10.56 -18.68 1.63
N ARG A 631 9.57 -19.52 1.34
CA ARG A 631 9.28 -20.00 -0.02
C ARG A 631 8.05 -19.28 -0.52
N ASN A 632 8.10 -18.71 -1.74
CA ASN A 632 6.96 -18.11 -2.42
C ASN A 632 6.73 -18.79 -3.76
N TYR A 633 5.48 -19.11 -4.12
CA TYR A 633 5.15 -19.78 -5.37
C TYR A 633 3.76 -19.36 -5.85
N GLY A 634 3.53 -19.49 -7.14
CA GLY A 634 2.25 -19.12 -7.70
C GLY A 634 2.17 -19.25 -9.22
N THR A 635 1.04 -18.76 -9.72
CA THR A 635 0.76 -18.68 -11.14
C THR A 635 0.06 -17.39 -11.48
N GLU A 636 0.28 -16.90 -12.67
CA GLU A 636 -0.36 -15.69 -13.19
C GLU A 636 -0.64 -15.85 -14.67
N PHE A 637 -1.80 -15.37 -15.13
CA PHE A 637 -2.11 -15.39 -16.55
C PHE A 637 -2.89 -14.15 -16.99
N SER A 638 -2.85 -13.89 -18.28
CA SER A 638 -3.73 -12.97 -18.98
C SER A 638 -4.40 -13.66 -20.15
N LEU A 639 -5.69 -13.41 -20.34
CA LEU A 639 -6.47 -13.90 -21.46
C LEU A 639 -7.21 -12.71 -22.07
N MET A 640 -7.06 -12.48 -23.38
CA MET A 640 -7.75 -11.41 -24.10
C MET A 640 -8.25 -11.91 -25.45
N TYR A 641 -9.52 -11.68 -25.71
CA TYR A 641 -10.14 -11.92 -27.00
C TYR A 641 -10.59 -10.60 -27.64
N TYR A 642 -10.26 -10.42 -28.91
CA TYR A 642 -10.64 -9.29 -29.74
C TYR A 642 -11.49 -9.79 -30.91
N GLY A 643 -12.72 -9.27 -31.02
CA GLY A 643 -13.64 -9.63 -32.07
C GLY A 643 -14.10 -8.40 -32.87
N GLN A 644 -14.52 -8.67 -34.09
CA GLN A 644 -15.17 -7.70 -34.95
C GLN A 644 -16.37 -8.35 -35.65
N ALA A 645 -17.54 -7.74 -35.55
CA ALA A 645 -18.76 -8.14 -36.22
C ALA A 645 -19.32 -6.93 -36.94
N ALA A 646 -19.22 -6.91 -38.30
CA ALA A 646 -19.55 -5.72 -39.11
C ALA A 646 -18.77 -4.48 -38.62
N GLU A 647 -19.49 -3.42 -38.21
CA GLU A 647 -18.93 -2.17 -37.70
C GLU A 647 -18.69 -2.19 -36.19
N VAL A 648 -19.02 -3.28 -35.49
CA VAL A 648 -18.84 -3.41 -34.03
C VAL A 648 -17.50 -4.10 -33.73
N SER A 649 -16.60 -3.43 -33.07
CA SER A 649 -15.40 -4.00 -32.47
C SER A 649 -15.65 -4.27 -30.98
N TYR A 650 -15.20 -5.43 -30.49
CA TYR A 650 -15.37 -5.76 -29.09
C TYR A 650 -14.18 -6.54 -28.56
N TYR A 651 -13.97 -6.44 -27.25
CA TYR A 651 -12.99 -7.26 -26.55
C TYR A 651 -13.54 -7.76 -25.22
N ALA A 652 -13.08 -8.93 -24.82
CA ALA A 652 -13.36 -9.52 -23.53
C ALA A 652 -12.13 -10.27 -23.04
N GLY A 653 -11.85 -10.18 -21.77
CA GLY A 653 -10.72 -10.89 -21.17
C GLY A 653 -10.41 -10.46 -19.76
N GLY A 654 -9.25 -10.85 -19.28
CA GLY A 654 -8.85 -10.48 -17.93
C GLY A 654 -7.47 -10.98 -17.53
N THR A 655 -7.18 -10.74 -16.28
CA THR A 655 -5.94 -11.13 -15.61
C THR A 655 -6.28 -11.93 -14.37
N PHE A 656 -5.39 -12.85 -14.02
CA PHE A 656 -5.49 -13.64 -12.79
C PHE A 656 -4.09 -13.80 -12.21
N SER A 657 -3.99 -13.79 -10.90
CA SER A 657 -2.75 -14.05 -10.18
C SER A 657 -3.03 -14.75 -8.86
N PHE A 658 -2.27 -15.78 -8.61
CA PHE A 658 -2.21 -16.48 -7.33
C PHE A 658 -0.77 -16.49 -6.86
N ALA A 659 -0.53 -16.06 -5.62
CA ALA A 659 0.78 -16.11 -4.97
C ALA A 659 0.62 -16.51 -3.51
N ARG A 660 1.33 -17.55 -3.08
CA ARG A 660 1.34 -18.03 -1.71
C ARG A 660 2.76 -18.20 -1.22
N ASN A 661 3.00 -17.72 -0.01
CA ASN A 661 4.27 -17.92 0.65
C ASN A 661 4.15 -18.84 1.87
N LYS A 662 5.29 -19.37 2.31
CA LYS A 662 5.41 -20.21 3.49
C LYS A 662 6.74 -19.94 4.19
N ILE A 663 6.70 -19.67 5.49
CA ILE A 663 7.89 -19.59 6.33
C ILE A 663 8.47 -21.00 6.46
N THR A 664 9.63 -21.26 5.86
CA THR A 664 10.29 -22.58 5.90
C THR A 664 11.32 -22.69 7.01
N ALA A 665 11.82 -21.56 7.51
CA ALA A 665 12.60 -21.46 8.73
C ALA A 665 12.33 -20.10 9.37
N SER A 666 12.08 -20.11 10.66
CA SER A 666 11.98 -18.92 11.51
C SER A 666 12.98 -19.02 12.67
N TYR A 667 13.33 -17.89 13.24
CA TYR A 667 14.21 -17.83 14.42
C TYR A 667 13.33 -17.56 15.64
N GLU A 668 12.38 -18.48 15.88
CA GLU A 668 11.42 -18.39 16.98
C GLU A 668 11.97 -19.01 18.26
N THR A 669 11.59 -18.43 19.40
CA THR A 669 11.75 -19.08 20.70
C THR A 669 10.94 -20.40 20.70
N PRO A 670 11.43 -21.47 21.35
CA PRO A 670 10.63 -22.68 21.52
C PRO A 670 9.25 -22.37 22.08
N ARG A 671 8.22 -22.90 21.45
CA ARG A 671 6.82 -22.78 21.87
C ARG A 671 6.42 -23.98 22.71
N ALA A 672 5.41 -23.79 23.59
CA ALA A 672 4.88 -24.87 24.40
C ALA A 672 4.30 -25.99 23.52
N GLU A 673 3.55 -25.59 22.47
CA GLU A 673 2.85 -26.52 21.59
C GLU A 673 3.27 -26.38 20.13
N PRO A 674 3.29 -27.49 19.34
CA PRO A 674 3.71 -27.49 17.95
C PRO A 674 2.86 -26.58 17.04
N TYR A 675 1.57 -26.44 17.29
CA TYR A 675 0.65 -25.63 16.50
C TYR A 675 0.82 -24.12 16.69
N MET A 676 1.58 -23.70 17.70
CA MET A 676 1.85 -22.29 17.99
C MET A 676 2.97 -21.71 17.13
N TYR A 677 3.74 -22.55 16.42
CA TYR A 677 4.85 -22.05 15.62
C TYR A 677 4.37 -21.28 14.38
N ARG A 678 5.02 -20.16 14.08
CA ARG A 678 4.82 -19.39 12.84
C ARG A 678 5.44 -20.10 11.64
N GLN A 679 6.49 -20.89 11.87
CA GLN A 679 7.08 -21.74 10.84
C GLN A 679 6.04 -22.73 10.30
N GLY A 680 6.02 -22.88 8.99
CA GLY A 680 4.99 -23.70 8.32
C GLY A 680 3.78 -22.92 7.82
N HIS A 681 3.59 -21.69 8.28
CA HIS A 681 2.49 -20.82 7.91
C HIS A 681 2.96 -19.68 6.95
N PRO A 682 2.02 -19.00 6.28
CA PRO A 682 2.34 -17.80 5.51
C PRO A 682 2.86 -16.66 6.39
N VAL A 683 3.62 -15.75 5.79
CA VAL A 683 4.01 -14.48 6.44
C VAL A 683 2.74 -13.67 6.74
N GLY A 684 2.61 -13.18 7.96
CA GLY A 684 1.45 -12.39 8.41
C GLY A 684 0.22 -13.24 8.76
N GLN A 685 0.38 -14.58 8.90
CA GLN A 685 -0.70 -15.44 9.44
C GLN A 685 -1.09 -14.96 10.84
N PRO A 686 -2.36 -14.58 11.07
CA PRO A 686 -2.83 -14.28 12.42
C PRO A 686 -2.95 -15.55 13.27
N PHE A 687 -2.75 -15.39 14.57
CA PHE A 687 -2.92 -16.44 15.58
C PHE A 687 -3.81 -15.93 16.70
N GLY A 688 -4.60 -16.82 17.25
CA GLY A 688 -5.54 -16.53 18.33
C GLY A 688 -6.32 -17.78 18.72
N LEU A 689 -7.32 -17.58 19.57
CA LEU A 689 -8.17 -18.65 20.04
C LEU A 689 -9.24 -19.03 19.01
N GLU A 690 -9.63 -20.31 18.97
CA GLU A 690 -10.75 -20.80 18.17
C GLU A 690 -12.05 -20.68 18.97
N ALA A 691 -12.97 -19.82 18.52
CA ALA A 691 -14.29 -19.66 19.14
C ALA A 691 -15.24 -20.77 18.68
N ILE A 692 -15.81 -21.47 19.64
CA ILE A 692 -16.76 -22.57 19.38
C ILE A 692 -18.22 -22.21 19.67
N GLY A 693 -18.49 -20.94 19.96
CA GLY A 693 -19.81 -20.39 20.21
C GLY A 693 -19.85 -19.48 21.43
N PHE A 694 -21.02 -19.38 22.05
CA PHE A 694 -21.24 -18.63 23.26
C PHE A 694 -21.67 -19.58 24.40
N PHE A 695 -21.32 -19.27 25.64
CA PHE A 695 -21.87 -19.99 26.79
C PHE A 695 -23.38 -19.82 26.84
N ARG A 696 -24.13 -20.94 27.01
CA ARG A 696 -25.59 -20.93 27.00
C ARG A 696 -26.17 -20.53 28.35
N ASP A 697 -25.60 -21.06 29.42
CA ASP A 697 -26.06 -20.91 30.79
C ASP A 697 -24.92 -21.22 31.78
N GLU A 698 -25.16 -21.10 33.07
CA GLU A 698 -24.16 -21.35 34.11
C GLU A 698 -23.72 -22.84 34.11
N SER A 699 -24.60 -23.78 33.81
CA SER A 699 -24.27 -25.20 33.73
C SER A 699 -23.31 -25.48 32.59
N ASP A 700 -23.45 -24.80 31.45
CA ASP A 700 -22.50 -24.88 30.33
C ASP A 700 -21.13 -24.32 30.72
N ILE A 701 -21.07 -23.28 31.55
CA ILE A 701 -19.83 -22.73 32.09
C ILE A 701 -19.16 -23.72 33.04
N GLU A 702 -19.89 -24.28 33.97
CA GLU A 702 -19.39 -25.26 34.96
C GLU A 702 -18.82 -26.55 34.33
N ASN A 703 -19.45 -27.00 33.22
CA ASN A 703 -19.06 -28.21 32.47
C ASN A 703 -18.03 -27.94 31.34
N SER A 704 -17.46 -26.73 31.24
CA SER A 704 -16.51 -26.38 30.21
C SER A 704 -15.10 -26.11 30.81
N PRO A 705 -14.04 -26.23 30.03
CA PRO A 705 -12.70 -25.80 30.42
C PRO A 705 -12.72 -24.37 30.96
N ARG A 706 -11.97 -24.12 32.03
CA ARG A 706 -11.89 -22.79 32.65
C ARG A 706 -11.17 -21.82 31.73
N GLN A 707 -11.79 -20.73 31.35
CA GLN A 707 -11.12 -19.65 30.61
C GLN A 707 -10.34 -18.74 31.56
N ALA A 708 -9.01 -18.62 31.37
CA ALA A 708 -8.08 -17.94 32.27
C ALA A 708 -8.01 -16.41 32.03
N PHE A 709 -9.16 -15.80 31.70
CA PHE A 709 -9.30 -14.37 31.39
C PHE A 709 -10.28 -13.71 32.38
N THR A 710 -11.01 -12.70 31.92
CA THR A 710 -12.13 -12.17 32.73
C THR A 710 -13.14 -13.27 33.04
N PRO A 711 -13.70 -13.34 34.26
CA PRO A 711 -14.76 -14.30 34.56
C PRO A 711 -15.89 -14.28 33.55
N VAL A 712 -16.23 -15.43 33.02
CA VAL A 712 -17.24 -15.57 31.98
C VAL A 712 -18.66 -15.66 32.56
N ARG A 713 -19.62 -15.26 31.75
CA ARG A 713 -21.07 -15.35 32.03
C ARG A 713 -21.78 -15.91 30.79
N PRO A 714 -23.04 -16.37 30.91
CA PRO A 714 -23.85 -16.79 29.77
C PRO A 714 -23.84 -15.69 28.69
N GLY A 715 -23.59 -16.09 27.43
CA GLY A 715 -23.47 -15.19 26.30
C GLY A 715 -22.04 -14.69 26.01
N ASP A 716 -21.06 -14.99 26.84
CA ASP A 716 -19.66 -14.74 26.55
C ASP A 716 -19.08 -15.78 25.56
N LEU A 717 -18.02 -15.40 24.84
CA LEU A 717 -17.34 -16.29 23.90
C LEU A 717 -16.74 -17.50 24.61
N LYS A 718 -17.00 -18.68 24.05
CA LYS A 718 -16.47 -19.97 24.46
C LYS A 718 -15.41 -20.42 23.48
N TYR A 719 -14.25 -20.80 23.98
CA TYR A 719 -13.10 -21.19 23.17
C TYR A 719 -12.79 -22.68 23.30
N ARG A 720 -12.09 -23.21 22.30
CA ARG A 720 -11.62 -24.59 22.26
C ARG A 720 -10.34 -24.73 23.08
N ASP A 721 -10.32 -25.77 23.92
CA ASP A 721 -9.11 -26.26 24.57
C ASP A 721 -8.32 -27.08 23.53
N GLN A 722 -7.17 -26.58 23.10
CA GLN A 722 -6.37 -27.19 22.04
C GLN A 722 -5.39 -28.24 22.58
N ASN A 723 -4.89 -28.05 23.80
CA ASN A 723 -3.91 -28.97 24.43
C ASN A 723 -4.54 -29.99 25.37
N GLY A 724 -5.84 -29.84 25.74
CA GLY A 724 -6.59 -30.76 26.57
C GLY A 724 -6.24 -30.67 28.07
N ASP A 725 -5.74 -29.54 28.55
CA ASP A 725 -5.38 -29.35 29.95
C ASP A 725 -6.52 -28.79 30.83
N ASN A 726 -7.74 -28.61 30.26
CA ASN A 726 -8.93 -28.03 30.87
C ASN A 726 -8.77 -26.53 31.27
N VAL A 727 -7.82 -25.81 30.70
CA VAL A 727 -7.62 -24.39 30.90
C VAL A 727 -7.42 -23.71 29.55
N ILE A 728 -8.27 -22.77 29.21
CA ILE A 728 -8.10 -21.95 28.00
C ILE A 728 -7.20 -20.76 28.35
N ASP A 729 -6.03 -20.72 27.74
CA ASP A 729 -5.04 -19.64 27.93
C ASP A 729 -4.27 -19.33 26.64
N ALA A 730 -3.08 -18.73 26.74
CA ALA A 730 -2.24 -18.40 25.59
C ALA A 730 -1.66 -19.65 24.88
N ASN A 731 -1.65 -20.83 25.54
CA ASN A 731 -1.19 -22.08 24.93
C ASN A 731 -2.20 -22.67 23.96
N ASP A 732 -3.46 -22.18 23.94
CA ASP A 732 -4.49 -22.60 23.00
C ASP A 732 -4.54 -21.75 21.70
N GLU A 733 -3.60 -20.82 21.54
CA GLU A 733 -3.56 -19.98 20.34
C GLU A 733 -3.10 -20.79 19.12
N VAL A 734 -3.97 -20.88 18.11
CA VAL A 734 -3.74 -21.55 16.83
C VAL A 734 -3.73 -20.55 15.68
N ALA A 735 -3.36 -21.00 14.49
CA ALA A 735 -3.50 -20.20 13.28
C ALA A 735 -4.99 -19.95 12.96
N ILE A 736 -5.39 -18.69 12.90
CA ILE A 736 -6.78 -18.27 12.61
C ILE A 736 -6.83 -17.43 11.32
N GLY A 737 -7.91 -17.60 10.55
CA GLY A 737 -8.11 -16.82 9.34
C GLY A 737 -6.98 -16.97 8.30
N ARG A 738 -6.69 -15.88 7.59
CA ARG A 738 -5.69 -15.79 6.51
C ARG A 738 -4.82 -14.55 6.68
N PRO A 739 -3.66 -14.47 6.00
CA PRO A 739 -2.86 -13.23 5.95
C PRO A 739 -3.66 -12.04 5.43
N THR A 740 -3.25 -10.84 5.78
CA THR A 740 -3.89 -9.59 5.34
C THR A 740 -3.58 -9.23 3.87
N VAL A 741 -2.55 -9.83 3.28
CA VAL A 741 -2.22 -9.63 1.86
C VAL A 741 -2.98 -10.67 1.04
N PRO A 742 -3.80 -10.25 0.06
CA PRO A 742 -4.55 -11.18 -0.78
C PRO A 742 -3.63 -12.14 -1.55
N GLU A 743 -3.93 -13.44 -1.51
CA GLU A 743 -3.21 -14.44 -2.29
C GLU A 743 -3.69 -14.50 -3.74
N ILE A 744 -4.96 -14.15 -3.99
CA ILE A 744 -5.57 -14.14 -5.32
C ILE A 744 -6.02 -12.73 -5.65
N ASN A 745 -5.63 -12.26 -6.84
CA ASN A 745 -6.22 -11.09 -7.46
C ASN A 745 -6.58 -11.37 -8.92
N TYR A 746 -7.66 -10.77 -9.39
CA TYR A 746 -8.09 -10.92 -10.77
C TYR A 746 -8.78 -9.65 -11.27
N GLY A 747 -8.77 -9.47 -12.59
CA GLY A 747 -9.47 -8.40 -13.26
C GLY A 747 -10.18 -8.91 -14.50
N ILE A 748 -11.39 -8.41 -14.77
CA ILE A 748 -12.17 -8.73 -15.97
C ILE A 748 -12.39 -7.43 -16.73
N LYS A 749 -12.05 -7.44 -18.02
CA LYS A 749 -12.16 -6.29 -18.92
C LYS A 749 -13.12 -6.63 -20.05
N LEU A 750 -14.09 -5.76 -20.26
CA LEU A 750 -15.05 -5.84 -21.37
C LEU A 750 -15.07 -4.51 -22.10
N GLY A 751 -15.20 -4.54 -23.40
CA GLY A 751 -15.35 -3.31 -24.19
C GLY A 751 -16.03 -3.56 -25.53
N VAL A 752 -16.79 -2.57 -25.97
CA VAL A 752 -17.49 -2.54 -27.26
C VAL A 752 -17.32 -1.15 -27.87
N GLU A 753 -17.04 -1.11 -29.17
CA GLU A 753 -16.90 0.12 -29.93
C GLU A 753 -17.79 0.04 -31.21
N TYR A 754 -18.58 1.08 -31.47
CA TYR A 754 -19.46 1.20 -32.61
C TYR A 754 -19.60 2.65 -33.07
N LYS A 755 -19.17 2.94 -34.29
CA LYS A 755 -19.32 4.26 -34.94
C LYS A 755 -18.87 5.46 -34.08
N GLY A 756 -17.73 5.28 -33.40
CA GLY A 756 -17.14 6.30 -32.52
C GLY A 756 -17.67 6.29 -31.08
N PHE A 757 -18.74 5.55 -30.77
CA PHE A 757 -19.11 5.26 -29.39
C PHE A 757 -18.32 4.10 -28.86
N ASP A 758 -17.83 4.20 -27.63
CA ASP A 758 -17.18 3.13 -26.89
C ASP A 758 -17.78 2.97 -25.49
N LEU A 759 -17.94 1.73 -25.07
CA LEU A 759 -18.34 1.33 -23.73
C LEU A 759 -17.29 0.37 -23.19
N GLN A 760 -16.77 0.66 -22.02
CA GLN A 760 -15.73 -0.13 -21.38
C GLN A 760 -16.07 -0.40 -19.92
N MET A 761 -15.76 -1.61 -19.45
CA MET A 761 -15.96 -2.04 -18.08
C MET A 761 -14.72 -2.72 -17.56
N LEU A 762 -14.35 -2.43 -16.32
CA LEU A 762 -13.35 -3.15 -15.56
C LEU A 762 -13.94 -3.60 -14.22
N PHE A 763 -13.86 -4.90 -13.99
CA PHE A 763 -14.14 -5.49 -12.69
C PHE A 763 -12.82 -5.93 -12.06
N ASP A 764 -12.70 -5.80 -10.75
CA ASP A 764 -11.59 -6.34 -9.97
C ASP A 764 -12.06 -7.17 -8.79
N GLY A 765 -11.26 -8.16 -8.43
CA GLY A 765 -11.52 -9.01 -7.28
C GLY A 765 -10.25 -9.36 -6.55
N LEU A 766 -10.38 -9.46 -5.22
CA LEU A 766 -9.35 -9.90 -4.28
C LEU A 766 -9.95 -11.01 -3.42
N THR A 767 -9.24 -12.12 -3.25
CA THR A 767 -9.70 -13.23 -2.40
C THR A 767 -8.56 -13.87 -1.62
N ASN A 768 -8.90 -14.79 -0.74
CA ASN A 768 -7.95 -15.49 0.12
C ASN A 768 -7.15 -14.53 1.03
N TYR A 769 -7.84 -13.62 1.71
CA TYR A 769 -7.26 -12.77 2.74
C TYR A 769 -8.30 -12.43 3.81
N SER A 770 -7.82 -12.09 5.00
CA SER A 770 -8.67 -11.74 6.13
C SER A 770 -8.20 -10.47 6.80
N LEU A 771 -9.14 -9.75 7.44
CA LEU A 771 -8.82 -8.69 8.39
C LEU A 771 -9.28 -9.08 9.78
N TYR A 772 -8.52 -8.64 10.75
CA TYR A 772 -8.81 -8.80 12.15
C TYR A 772 -9.52 -7.54 12.66
N LEU A 773 -10.79 -7.65 13.08
CA LEU A 773 -11.67 -6.55 13.46
C LEU A 773 -11.74 -6.36 14.98
N ASN A 774 -10.62 -6.35 15.66
CA ASN A 774 -10.56 -6.24 17.11
C ASN A 774 -10.11 -4.85 17.55
N ASP A 775 -11.02 -3.90 17.61
CA ASP A 775 -10.78 -2.50 17.95
C ASP A 775 -12.02 -1.91 18.65
N TYR A 776 -11.87 -0.78 19.33
CA TYR A 776 -12.94 0.01 19.96
C TYR A 776 -14.11 0.34 19.02
N ASN A 777 -13.87 0.42 17.71
CA ASN A 777 -14.93 0.60 16.72
C ASN A 777 -15.92 -0.57 16.66
N PHE A 778 -15.51 -1.75 17.16
CA PHE A 778 -16.30 -2.98 17.14
C PHE A 778 -16.73 -3.43 18.55
N TRP A 779 -16.23 -2.78 19.61
CA TRP A 779 -16.49 -3.13 21.00
C TRP A 779 -17.51 -2.16 21.59
N PRO A 780 -18.80 -2.55 21.70
CA PRO A 780 -19.84 -1.68 22.26
C PRO A 780 -19.50 -1.24 23.70
N PHE A 781 -19.80 0.01 24.01
CA PHE A 781 -19.76 0.60 25.35
C PHE A 781 -18.38 0.71 26.01
N VAL A 782 -17.34 0.14 25.45
CA VAL A 782 -15.96 0.31 25.95
C VAL A 782 -15.56 1.78 25.83
N ASN A 783 -15.23 2.43 26.94
CA ASN A 783 -14.98 3.88 26.99
C ASN A 783 -16.13 4.75 26.46
N ASN A 784 -17.38 4.36 26.73
CA ASN A 784 -18.60 4.96 26.20
C ASN A 784 -18.72 4.91 24.67
N ALA A 785 -18.08 3.93 24.04
CA ALA A 785 -18.18 3.72 22.59
C ALA A 785 -19.64 3.49 22.18
N ASN A 786 -19.95 3.92 20.95
CA ASN A 786 -21.25 3.67 20.34
C ASN A 786 -21.42 2.17 20.02
N ILE A 787 -22.63 1.75 19.71
CA ILE A 787 -22.95 0.40 19.30
C ILE A 787 -23.35 0.35 17.82
N SER A 788 -22.67 -0.50 17.05
CA SER A 788 -22.98 -0.71 15.64
C SER A 788 -24.27 -1.51 15.44
N ASP A 789 -24.90 -1.33 14.26
CA ASP A 789 -26.06 -2.15 13.86
C ASP A 789 -25.74 -3.64 13.91
N TRP A 790 -24.54 -4.06 13.52
CA TRP A 790 -24.10 -5.44 13.58
C TRP A 790 -24.12 -6.01 15.01
N ALA A 791 -23.48 -5.31 15.95
CA ALA A 791 -23.43 -5.73 17.35
C ALA A 791 -24.83 -5.73 17.99
N ALA A 792 -25.63 -4.70 17.73
CA ALA A 792 -26.98 -4.58 18.27
C ALA A 792 -27.91 -5.68 17.77
N ALA A 793 -27.91 -5.97 16.48
CA ALA A 793 -28.78 -6.97 15.86
C ALA A 793 -28.35 -8.41 16.20
N GLY A 794 -27.04 -8.65 16.30
CA GLY A 794 -26.48 -9.99 16.52
C GLY A 794 -26.26 -10.39 17.98
N ARG A 795 -26.46 -9.47 18.94
CA ARG A 795 -26.13 -9.70 20.35
C ARG A 795 -26.82 -10.91 20.94
N TRP A 796 -26.14 -11.60 21.79
CA TRP A 796 -26.69 -12.71 22.54
C TRP A 796 -27.67 -12.22 23.62
N THR A 797 -28.86 -12.83 23.67
CA THR A 797 -29.80 -12.77 24.79
C THR A 797 -30.30 -14.19 25.09
N PRO A 798 -30.88 -14.48 26.26
CA PRO A 798 -31.42 -15.79 26.56
C PRO A 798 -32.43 -16.26 25.51
N GLU A 799 -33.25 -15.36 24.96
CA GLU A 799 -34.31 -15.64 23.98
C GLU A 799 -33.77 -15.97 22.59
N ASN A 800 -32.63 -15.40 22.21
CA ASN A 800 -32.03 -15.58 20.88
C ASN A 800 -30.72 -16.40 20.89
N SER A 801 -30.37 -17.01 22.01
CA SER A 801 -29.07 -17.67 22.24
C SER A 801 -28.65 -18.63 21.10
N ALA A 802 -29.60 -19.30 20.47
CA ALA A 802 -29.34 -20.22 19.34
C ALA A 802 -29.04 -19.51 18.00
N ARG A 803 -29.32 -18.22 17.87
CA ARG A 803 -29.16 -17.42 16.64
C ARG A 803 -28.20 -16.25 16.80
N ALA A 804 -27.68 -16.03 18.00
CA ALA A 804 -26.76 -14.95 18.30
C ALA A 804 -25.50 -15.05 17.43
N THR A 805 -25.07 -13.92 16.88
CA THR A 805 -23.85 -13.78 16.07
C THR A 805 -22.86 -12.79 16.67
N PHE A 806 -23.19 -12.27 17.86
CA PHE A 806 -22.37 -11.36 18.66
C PHE A 806 -22.53 -11.71 20.14
N PRO A 807 -21.49 -11.60 20.97
CA PRO A 807 -21.59 -11.94 22.39
C PRO A 807 -22.60 -11.04 23.12
N ARG A 808 -22.90 -11.39 24.37
CA ARG A 808 -23.71 -10.54 25.24
C ARG A 808 -23.10 -9.15 25.34
N LEU A 809 -23.94 -8.14 25.47
CA LEU A 809 -23.50 -6.79 25.71
C LEU A 809 -22.99 -6.65 27.16
N THR A 810 -21.93 -5.87 27.35
CA THR A 810 -21.33 -5.59 28.64
C THR A 810 -20.74 -4.17 28.66
N THR A 811 -20.83 -3.52 29.84
CA THR A 811 -20.17 -2.23 30.08
C THR A 811 -18.81 -2.39 30.76
N GLN A 812 -18.47 -3.62 31.16
CA GLN A 812 -17.25 -3.96 31.87
C GLN A 812 -16.11 -4.31 30.91
N ALA A 813 -14.87 -4.16 31.37
CA ALA A 813 -13.73 -4.69 30.65
C ALA A 813 -13.83 -6.21 30.55
N ASN A 814 -13.92 -6.73 29.33
CA ASN A 814 -14.07 -8.17 29.06
C ASN A 814 -12.91 -8.67 28.19
N THR A 815 -11.81 -9.09 28.84
CA THR A 815 -10.64 -9.61 28.13
C THR A 815 -10.89 -10.98 27.50
N ASN A 816 -11.97 -11.66 27.87
CA ASN A 816 -12.41 -12.90 27.25
C ASN A 816 -12.98 -12.64 25.84
N ASN A 817 -14.02 -11.79 25.75
CA ASN A 817 -14.71 -11.54 24.49
C ASN A 817 -13.86 -10.73 23.49
N TYR A 818 -12.96 -9.87 23.98
CA TYR A 818 -12.14 -8.97 23.14
C TYR A 818 -10.72 -9.50 22.90
N ARG A 819 -10.51 -10.81 23.14
CA ARG A 819 -9.24 -11.45 22.87
C ARG A 819 -9.06 -11.81 21.40
N SER A 820 -7.79 -11.97 20.96
CA SER A 820 -7.48 -12.47 19.63
C SER A 820 -8.12 -13.83 19.40
N SER A 821 -9.08 -13.88 18.48
CA SER A 821 -9.81 -15.10 18.13
C SER A 821 -10.35 -15.02 16.71
N ASP A 822 -10.70 -16.17 16.16
CA ASP A 822 -11.33 -16.27 14.84
C ASP A 822 -12.72 -15.61 14.78
N PHE A 823 -13.37 -15.40 15.92
CA PHE A 823 -14.60 -14.61 16.01
C PHE A 823 -14.45 -13.21 15.41
N TRP A 824 -13.30 -12.58 15.59
CA TRP A 824 -13.00 -11.24 15.08
C TRP A 824 -12.38 -11.23 13.70
N VAL A 825 -12.05 -12.38 13.14
CA VAL A 825 -11.52 -12.49 11.79
C VAL A 825 -12.64 -12.44 10.76
N ARG A 826 -12.48 -11.64 9.72
CA ARG A 826 -13.43 -11.56 8.60
C ARG A 826 -12.73 -11.85 7.29
N ASP A 827 -13.32 -12.73 6.50
CA ASP A 827 -12.98 -12.88 5.07
C ASP A 827 -13.31 -11.55 4.37
N MET A 828 -12.31 -10.97 3.72
CA MET A 828 -12.42 -9.69 3.02
C MET A 828 -12.49 -9.86 1.51
N SER A 829 -12.79 -11.07 1.03
CA SER A 829 -12.98 -11.33 -0.39
C SER A 829 -13.98 -10.36 -1.01
N LEU A 830 -13.59 -9.77 -2.13
CA LEU A 830 -14.41 -8.78 -2.82
C LEU A 830 -14.41 -9.03 -4.33
N PHE A 831 -15.51 -8.64 -4.95
CA PHE A 831 -15.67 -8.46 -6.39
C PHE A 831 -16.45 -7.18 -6.64
N ARG A 832 -15.92 -6.27 -7.48
CA ARG A 832 -16.56 -4.98 -7.73
C ARG A 832 -16.39 -4.51 -9.16
N LEU A 833 -17.38 -3.72 -9.64
CA LEU A 833 -17.22 -2.90 -10.82
C LEU A 833 -16.30 -1.72 -10.46
N ARG A 834 -15.11 -1.71 -11.03
CA ARG A 834 -14.08 -0.71 -10.75
C ARG A 834 -14.20 0.51 -11.64
N ASN A 835 -14.46 0.28 -12.94
CA ASN A 835 -14.55 1.33 -13.94
C ASN A 835 -15.67 1.02 -14.91
N LEU A 836 -16.49 2.03 -15.18
CA LEU A 836 -17.49 2.03 -16.26
C LEU A 836 -17.30 3.32 -17.03
N GLU A 837 -16.99 3.22 -18.31
CA GLU A 837 -16.70 4.35 -19.17
C GLU A 837 -17.56 4.27 -20.43
N LEU A 838 -18.27 5.34 -20.73
CA LEU A 838 -18.94 5.55 -21.99
C LEU A 838 -18.27 6.74 -22.68
N GLY A 839 -17.76 6.49 -23.87
CA GLY A 839 -17.05 7.49 -24.67
C GLY A 839 -17.68 7.72 -26.02
N TYR A 840 -17.36 8.87 -26.59
CA TYR A 840 -17.61 9.16 -27.98
C TYR A 840 -16.43 9.89 -28.62
N THR A 841 -15.88 9.30 -29.67
CA THR A 841 -14.77 9.90 -30.42
C THR A 841 -15.32 10.63 -31.63
N PHE A 842 -15.26 11.96 -31.57
CA PHE A 842 -15.58 12.82 -32.71
C PHE A 842 -14.37 12.96 -33.62
N THR A 843 -14.48 12.44 -34.84
CA THR A 843 -13.46 12.65 -35.88
C THR A 843 -13.95 13.72 -36.81
N PRO A 844 -13.39 14.95 -36.80
CA PRO A 844 -13.76 15.97 -37.78
C PRO A 844 -13.51 15.40 -39.19
N GLY A 845 -14.49 15.52 -40.07
CA GLY A 845 -14.35 15.10 -41.45
C GLY A 845 -13.07 15.67 -42.08
N LYS A 846 -12.38 14.84 -42.87
CA LYS A 846 -11.20 15.24 -43.63
C LYS A 846 -11.57 16.33 -44.64
#